data_531b7b6c841119a3a930127eab1b4b93
#
_entry.id   531b7b6c841119a3a930127eab1b4b93
#
_cell.length_a   1.000
_cell.length_b   1.000
_cell.length_c   1.000
_cell.angle_alpha   90.00
_cell.angle_beta   90.00
_cell.angle_gamma   90.00
#
_symmetry.space_group_name_H-M   'P 1'
#
loop_
_entity.id
_entity.type
_entity.pdbx_description
1 polymer ?
#
loop_
_entity_poly.entity_id
_entity_poly.type
_entity_poly.pdbx_seq_one_letter_code
_entity_poly.pdbx_strand_id
1 'polypeptide(L)'
;MDSLNHYGSFVLNGDSYEFKTNTNALDLTFSYDEIKYLNKTNLDLKFNGVIEFIGDELVLEIIENQIKLNRFNFGLEGSFKMLXDDYDMDFTLTTPNQSFKDFYSIIPGAYRQDFDQLEAKGNFGFDGHLKGVYNDEIFPSFXFNLXTSDAFVQYPGYNHAIDDVNLSLKTSYPGGSNFDLLDVNLEQLNLSFLNSTLAMSLRXRELESDPKIKANLNAELKFDDIKKVIPIDSSEISGMLNTNLKVDGQXSSIEKEEYDQFNASGLFELSQFHFASKDFDQTLXIXGLMFDVKPNILELTKMNAQFGESDFSLTGTLENYWPYILRNQNLEGSFILNSNQINLDELMGNYDTTSIYASADSLSVDSLTNPDDLSVFSVPENIYFFFNSNVSKLIYDSLPINNFNGTIVANHGKVHFNNFAMNIFNGEVNMDATYYSTATKRAKFLTNMDVKNISFDDAYTYFNTIKKYTPIVNYFEGNFSTLLEADLVLNEHYYPVYSDISSSGKLTSDEVEILANPIFDQLKSYAAGLFKENKKVENLNLSYEFKDGKFILDSTAVKLNNYDLTLSGYTSLDQKINYDLSSKIPVSFLNNSNKTINTLLSKTKGVTSISDHVPLAINISGDIKSPVISTSLNELNKQVSENVKEKLENKITDIKDNAIQLAEQKAEEIIRIAKENAQKLRDEANEKANKIELEAKKNREIADEKTKEEVDKFKKEGYKAAKKVMGEAKSPVAKIAAKKVAYKMKKETDEKAKALENRLNKTSENVEKLAFKQAEKIRVEADEKAKKMEQDAAEKVKEIIDSTK
;
A
#
# COMPACT_ATOMS: atom_id res chain seq x y z
N MET A 1 20.59 -5.76 47.08
CA MET A 1 21.02 -6.82 48.03
C MET A 1 20.86 -6.32 49.44
N ASP A 2 20.07 -7.02 50.24
CA ASP A 2 19.77 -6.61 51.61
C ASP A 2 20.79 -7.14 52.61
N SER A 3 21.27 -8.34 52.40
CA SER A 3 22.30 -8.92 53.24
C SER A 3 23.18 -9.89 52.46
N LEU A 4 24.43 -10.01 52.85
CA LEU A 4 25.38 -10.97 52.36
C LEU A 4 26.12 -11.58 53.55
N ASN A 5 26.02 -12.89 53.67
CA ASN A 5 26.78 -13.68 54.61
C ASN A 5 27.74 -14.55 53.81
N HIS A 6 29.00 -14.47 54.10
CA HIS A 6 30.03 -15.28 53.39
C HIS A 6 30.98 -15.92 54.41
N TYR A 7 31.16 -17.17 54.26
CA TYR A 7 32.10 -17.96 55.02
C TYR A 7 32.88 -18.84 54.06
N GLY A 8 34.19 -18.91 54.25
CA GLY A 8 35.01 -19.74 53.39
C GLY A 8 36.45 -19.89 53.86
N SER A 9 37.14 -20.72 53.12
CA SER A 9 38.59 -20.96 53.32
C SER A 9 39.29 -20.72 51.99
N PHE A 10 40.50 -20.21 52.06
CA PHE A 10 41.36 -19.96 50.97
C PHE A 10 42.74 -20.52 51.28
N VAL A 11 43.28 -21.41 50.48
CA VAL A 11 44.55 -22.08 50.73
C VAL A 11 45.43 -21.85 49.51
N LEU A 12 46.63 -21.38 49.72
CA LEU A 12 47.65 -21.16 48.69
C LEU A 12 48.66 -22.30 48.75
N ASN A 13 48.81 -23.02 47.62
CA ASN A 13 49.81 -24.08 47.46
C ASN A 13 50.65 -23.85 46.21
N GLY A 14 51.77 -23.08 46.34
CA GLY A 14 52.52 -22.65 45.16
C GLY A 14 51.72 -21.67 44.33
N ASP A 15 51.49 -21.99 43.04
CA ASP A 15 50.73 -21.20 42.10
C ASP A 15 49.28 -21.63 42.03
N SER A 16 48.84 -22.54 42.93
CA SER A 16 47.47 -23.05 43.00
C SER A 16 46.72 -22.44 44.19
N TYR A 17 45.53 -21.97 43.97
CA TYR A 17 44.66 -21.31 44.96
C TYR A 17 43.38 -22.14 45.10
N GLU A 18 43.32 -22.97 46.15
CA GLU A 18 42.09 -23.72 46.49
C GLU A 18 41.17 -22.80 47.33
N PHE A 19 39.93 -22.70 46.95
CA PHE A 19 38.94 -21.92 47.69
C PHE A 19 37.62 -22.67 47.88
N LYS A 20 37.11 -22.60 49.07
CA LYS A 20 35.78 -23.12 49.41
C LYS A 20 34.95 -22.00 49.99
N THR A 21 33.73 -21.87 49.49
CA THR A 21 32.86 -20.80 49.96
C THR A 21 31.46 -21.32 50.21
N ASN A 22 30.84 -20.76 51.22
CA ASN A 22 29.40 -20.84 51.49
C ASN A 22 28.90 -19.42 51.62
N THR A 23 28.08 -19.02 50.66
CA THR A 23 27.64 -17.63 50.52
C THR A 23 26.13 -17.60 50.46
N ASN A 24 25.50 -16.79 51.31
CA ASN A 24 24.07 -16.53 51.28
C ASN A 24 23.86 -15.02 51.01
N ALA A 25 23.08 -14.69 50.03
CA ALA A 25 22.67 -13.31 49.79
C ALA A 25 21.15 -13.23 49.70
N LEU A 26 20.59 -12.22 50.34
CA LEU A 26 19.16 -11.95 50.27
C LEU A 26 18.90 -10.73 49.40
N ASP A 27 17.83 -10.85 48.59
CA ASP A 27 17.37 -9.79 47.72
C ASP A 27 18.48 -9.31 46.77
N LEU A 28 19.26 -10.25 46.23
CA LEU A 28 20.29 -9.96 45.23
C LEU A 28 19.65 -9.48 43.93
N THR A 29 20.05 -8.32 43.48
CA THR A 29 19.65 -7.78 42.19
C THR A 29 20.89 -7.67 41.31
N PHE A 30 20.85 -8.26 40.14
CA PHE A 30 21.93 -8.22 39.15
C PHE A 30 21.35 -7.74 37.80
N SER A 31 21.85 -6.62 37.32
CA SER A 31 21.46 -6.02 36.06
C SER A 31 22.65 -5.99 35.12
N TYR A 32 22.40 -6.28 33.85
CA TYR A 32 23.36 -6.18 32.76
C TYR A 32 22.64 -5.65 31.53
N ASP A 33 23.17 -4.58 30.93
CA ASP A 33 22.60 -3.91 29.75
C ASP A 33 21.11 -3.55 29.94
N GLU A 34 20.81 -2.92 31.09
CA GLU A 34 19.47 -2.49 31.49
C GLU A 34 18.49 -3.62 31.80
N ILE A 35 18.84 -4.90 31.52
CA ILE A 35 18.03 -6.06 31.86
C ILE A 35 18.37 -6.54 33.28
N LYS A 36 17.37 -6.73 34.11
CA LYS A 36 17.53 -7.32 35.44
C LYS A 36 17.46 -8.84 35.34
N TYR A 37 18.62 -9.48 35.25
CA TYR A 37 18.73 -10.95 35.26
C TYR A 37 18.36 -11.59 36.59
N LEU A 38 18.75 -10.95 37.70
CA LEU A 38 18.25 -11.31 39.02
C LEU A 38 17.55 -10.09 39.61
N ASN A 39 16.38 -10.30 40.21
CA ASN A 39 15.59 -9.23 40.83
C ASN A 39 15.08 -9.69 42.16
N LYS A 40 15.68 -9.15 43.23
CA LYS A 40 15.39 -9.55 44.62
C LYS A 40 15.44 -11.06 44.80
N THR A 41 16.48 -11.70 44.27
CA THR A 41 16.66 -13.16 44.25
C THR A 41 17.51 -13.55 45.47
N ASN A 42 17.09 -14.60 46.18
CA ASN A 42 17.89 -15.15 47.23
C ASN A 42 18.89 -16.13 46.63
N LEU A 43 20.16 -15.96 46.95
CA LEU A 43 21.24 -16.83 46.53
C LEU A 43 21.75 -17.64 47.74
N ASP A 44 21.87 -18.98 47.55
CA ASP A 44 22.58 -19.84 48.44
C ASP A 44 23.62 -20.57 47.57
N LEU A 45 24.90 -20.30 47.81
CA LEU A 45 25.99 -20.79 46.97
C LEU A 45 26.99 -21.57 47.86
N LYS A 46 27.15 -22.84 47.61
CA LYS A 46 28.27 -23.63 48.07
C LYS A 46 29.19 -23.86 46.88
N PHE A 47 30.45 -23.59 47.02
CA PHE A 47 31.39 -23.68 45.93
C PHE A 47 32.75 -24.18 46.44
N ASN A 48 33.33 -25.13 45.72
CA ASN A 48 34.66 -25.64 45.92
C ASN A 48 35.39 -25.63 44.58
N GLY A 49 36.50 -24.94 44.46
CA GLY A 49 37.27 -24.85 43.24
C GLY A 49 38.73 -24.51 43.46
N VAL A 50 39.46 -24.69 42.38
CA VAL A 50 40.90 -24.39 42.34
C VAL A 50 41.15 -23.43 41.19
N ILE A 51 41.94 -22.41 41.46
CA ILE A 51 42.49 -21.51 40.44
C ILE A 51 44.01 -21.73 40.40
N GLU A 52 44.54 -21.99 39.22
CA GLU A 52 45.98 -22.11 39.04
C GLU A 52 46.43 -21.11 37.96
N PHE A 53 47.60 -20.57 38.19
CA PHE A 53 48.30 -19.75 37.20
C PHE A 53 49.52 -20.53 36.71
N ILE A 54 49.54 -20.91 35.46
CA ILE A 54 50.62 -21.71 34.84
C ILE A 54 51.28 -20.83 33.77
N GLY A 55 52.28 -20.03 34.17
CA GLY A 55 52.81 -19.00 33.28
C GLY A 55 51.73 -17.90 33.04
N ASP A 56 51.38 -17.72 31.76
CA ASP A 56 50.34 -16.76 31.35
C ASP A 56 48.94 -17.40 31.25
N GLU A 57 48.84 -18.70 31.57
CA GLU A 57 47.59 -19.42 31.49
C GLU A 57 46.84 -19.36 32.85
N LEU A 58 45.52 -19.22 32.77
CA LEU A 58 44.64 -19.32 33.95
C LEU A 58 43.83 -20.62 33.82
N VAL A 59 43.86 -21.45 34.79
CA VAL A 59 43.04 -22.67 34.94
C VAL A 59 42.11 -22.51 36.13
N LEU A 60 40.80 -22.61 35.90
CA LEU A 60 39.77 -22.69 36.93
C LEU A 60 39.17 -24.08 36.89
N GLU A 61 39.25 -24.79 37.99
CA GLU A 61 38.57 -26.09 38.19
C GLU A 61 37.42 -25.90 39.22
N ILE A 62 36.22 -26.27 38.79
CA ILE A 62 35.04 -26.28 39.64
C ILE A 62 34.82 -27.76 40.05
N ILE A 63 35.15 -28.06 41.31
CA ILE A 63 35.18 -29.46 41.78
C ILE A 63 33.80 -29.87 42.26
N GLU A 64 33.18 -29.01 43.07
CA GLU A 64 31.85 -29.28 43.62
C GLU A 64 31.16 -27.92 43.88
N ASN A 65 29.92 -27.83 43.47
CA ASN A 65 29.11 -26.71 43.87
C ASN A 65 27.65 -27.06 43.97
N GLN A 66 26.94 -26.25 44.67
CA GLN A 66 25.49 -26.24 44.74
C GLN A 66 25.06 -24.77 44.69
N ILE A 67 24.32 -24.44 43.67
CA ILE A 67 23.81 -23.11 43.50
C ILE A 67 22.28 -23.16 43.64
N LYS A 68 21.76 -22.35 44.53
CA LYS A 68 20.32 -22.22 44.73
C LYS A 68 19.94 -20.76 44.54
N LEU A 69 19.12 -20.47 43.56
CA LEU A 69 18.51 -19.16 43.28
C LEU A 69 17.03 -19.22 43.65
N ASN A 70 16.63 -18.53 44.70
CA ASN A 70 15.31 -18.69 45.31
C ASN A 70 15.04 -20.15 45.70
N ARG A 71 14.26 -20.87 44.88
CA ARG A 71 13.98 -22.29 45.12
C ARG A 71 14.64 -23.21 44.09
N PHE A 72 15.18 -22.63 43.02
CA PHE A 72 15.77 -23.40 41.93
C PHE A 72 17.20 -23.81 42.24
N ASN A 73 17.45 -25.10 42.19
CA ASN A 73 18.77 -25.69 42.47
C ASN A 73 19.43 -26.12 41.16
N PHE A 74 20.72 -25.87 41.03
CA PHE A 74 21.54 -26.45 39.98
C PHE A 74 23.00 -26.57 40.43
N GLY A 75 23.69 -27.46 39.80
CA GLY A 75 25.12 -27.65 39.97
C GLY A 75 25.88 -27.42 38.66
N LEU A 76 27.06 -26.84 38.78
CA LEU A 76 27.98 -26.65 37.66
C LEU A 76 29.35 -27.21 38.06
N GLU A 77 29.81 -28.23 37.33
CA GLU A 77 31.11 -28.83 37.55
C GLU A 77 31.96 -28.74 36.28
N GLY A 78 33.27 -28.75 36.45
CA GLY A 78 34.15 -28.82 35.28
C GLY A 78 35.33 -27.84 35.36
N SER A 79 35.90 -27.55 34.20
CA SER A 79 37.11 -26.72 34.11
C SER A 79 37.00 -25.68 33.02
N PHE A 80 37.74 -24.60 33.26
CA PHE A 80 37.90 -23.51 32.30
C PHE A 80 39.39 -23.14 32.25
N LYS A 81 39.97 -23.15 31.07
CA LYS A 81 41.39 -22.78 30.85
C LYS A 81 41.45 -21.63 29.87
N MET A 82 42.13 -20.56 30.25
CA MET A 82 42.37 -19.42 29.38
C MET A 82 43.78 -19.53 28.81
N LEU A 83 43.89 -19.75 27.51
CA LEU A 83 45.13 -19.99 26.75
C LEU A 83 45.26 -18.89 25.67
N UNK A 84 45.58 -17.83 26.06
CA UNK A 84 45.69 -16.87 25.17
C UNK A 84 44.44 -16.47 24.69
N ASP A 85 44.33 -16.61 23.47
CA ASP A 85 43.07 -16.25 22.82
C ASP A 85 42.06 -17.42 22.74
N ASP A 86 42.47 -18.58 23.13
CA ASP A 86 41.62 -19.77 23.23
C ASP A 86 41.07 -19.95 24.63
N TYR A 87 39.82 -20.42 24.71
CA TYR A 87 39.17 -20.77 25.98
C TYR A 87 38.77 -22.24 25.93
N ASP A 88 39.56 -23.11 26.59
CA ASP A 88 39.21 -24.52 26.70
C ASP A 88 38.29 -24.71 27.91
N MET A 89 37.17 -25.34 27.68
CA MET A 89 36.17 -25.52 28.72
C MET A 89 35.59 -26.93 28.69
N ASP A 90 35.27 -27.45 29.86
CA ASP A 90 34.59 -28.75 30.06
C ASP A 90 33.62 -28.53 31.21
N PHE A 91 32.36 -28.21 30.93
CA PHE A 91 31.38 -27.95 31.95
C PHE A 91 30.21 -28.91 31.88
N THR A 92 29.79 -29.38 32.99
CA THR A 92 28.54 -30.16 33.16
C THR A 92 27.61 -29.34 34.07
N LEU A 93 26.44 -29.06 33.56
CA LEU A 93 25.37 -28.41 34.30
C LEU A 93 24.29 -29.47 34.60
N THR A 94 23.88 -29.55 35.86
CA THR A 94 22.84 -30.50 36.27
C THR A 94 21.81 -29.80 37.14
N THR A 95 20.55 -30.15 36.91
CA THR A 95 19.51 -29.79 37.87
C THR A 95 18.93 -31.03 38.50
N PRO A 96 18.78 -31.10 39.81
CA PRO A 96 18.02 -32.19 40.43
C PRO A 96 16.58 -32.14 39.93
N ASN A 97 15.90 -33.25 39.94
CA ASN A 97 14.46 -33.26 39.62
C ASN A 97 13.73 -32.35 40.64
N GLN A 98 13.15 -31.24 40.14
CA GLN A 98 12.52 -30.24 40.99
C GLN A 98 11.23 -29.76 40.32
N SER A 99 10.48 -28.93 41.04
CA SER A 99 9.18 -28.50 40.49
C SER A 99 9.35 -27.43 39.41
N PHE A 100 8.45 -27.42 38.45
CA PHE A 100 8.36 -26.38 37.45
C PHE A 100 8.26 -24.99 38.10
N LYS A 101 7.58 -24.87 39.24
CA LYS A 101 7.49 -23.67 40.07
C LYS A 101 8.85 -23.16 40.56
N ASP A 102 9.79 -24.08 40.83
CA ASP A 102 11.12 -23.70 41.25
C ASP A 102 11.93 -23.07 40.12
N PHE A 103 11.85 -23.63 38.92
CA PHE A 103 12.43 -23.05 37.71
C PHE A 103 11.83 -21.64 37.43
N TYR A 104 10.53 -21.54 37.53
CA TYR A 104 9.81 -20.28 37.32
C TYR A 104 10.32 -19.16 38.25
N SER A 105 10.79 -19.53 39.46
CA SER A 105 11.27 -18.55 40.45
C SER A 105 12.51 -17.76 40.00
N ILE A 106 13.22 -18.21 38.96
CA ILE A 106 14.44 -17.55 38.46
C ILE A 106 14.22 -16.75 37.16
N ILE A 107 13.04 -16.78 36.54
CA ILE A 107 12.77 -16.00 35.32
C ILE A 107 12.97 -14.52 35.64
N PRO A 108 13.75 -13.75 34.86
CA PRO A 108 14.01 -12.34 35.11
C PRO A 108 12.72 -11.53 35.27
N GLY A 109 12.71 -10.60 36.21
CA GLY A 109 11.55 -9.78 36.56
C GLY A 109 10.96 -8.97 35.40
N ALA A 110 11.76 -8.68 34.40
CA ALA A 110 11.28 -8.00 33.18
C ALA A 110 10.24 -8.84 32.42
N TYR A 111 10.30 -10.16 32.59
CA TYR A 111 9.39 -11.12 31.95
C TYR A 111 8.35 -11.72 32.90
N ARG A 112 8.25 -11.19 34.13
CA ARG A 112 7.41 -11.73 35.19
C ARG A 112 6.31 -10.81 35.72
N GLN A 113 6.07 -9.64 35.11
CA GLN A 113 5.17 -8.65 35.71
C GLN A 113 3.76 -9.19 36.00
N ASP A 114 3.28 -10.15 35.25
CA ASP A 114 1.95 -10.75 35.39
C ASP A 114 1.98 -12.14 36.02
N PHE A 115 3.15 -12.64 36.41
CA PHE A 115 3.33 -14.06 36.76
C PHE A 115 3.67 -14.37 38.23
N ASP A 116 3.79 -13.37 39.09
CA ASP A 116 4.25 -13.59 40.47
C ASP A 116 3.28 -14.46 41.30
N GLN A 117 2.03 -14.59 40.90
CA GLN A 117 1.03 -15.39 41.58
C GLN A 117 0.64 -16.65 40.80
N LEU A 118 1.38 -17.00 39.77
CA LEU A 118 1.12 -18.17 38.93
C LEU A 118 1.24 -19.46 39.77
N GLU A 119 0.23 -20.32 39.68
CA GLU A 119 0.35 -21.66 40.22
C GLU A 119 0.95 -22.60 39.20
N ALA A 120 2.08 -23.22 39.52
CA ALA A 120 2.75 -24.19 38.65
C ALA A 120 3.18 -25.41 39.45
N LYS A 121 2.96 -26.61 38.86
CA LYS A 121 3.30 -27.92 39.42
C LYS A 121 3.90 -28.74 38.27
N GLY A 122 4.39 -29.91 38.62
CA GLY A 122 5.04 -30.85 37.67
C GLY A 122 6.55 -30.84 37.85
N ASN A 123 7.18 -31.74 37.17
CA ASN A 123 8.63 -31.97 37.27
C ASN A 123 9.37 -31.21 36.17
N PHE A 124 10.50 -30.66 36.54
CA PHE A 124 11.40 -29.93 35.63
C PHE A 124 12.79 -30.50 35.79
N GLY A 125 13.42 -30.79 34.67
CA GLY A 125 14.81 -31.21 34.62
C GLY A 125 15.53 -30.51 33.48
N PHE A 126 16.73 -30.04 33.78
CA PHE A 126 17.61 -29.45 32.77
C PHE A 126 19.00 -29.98 33.04
N ASP A 127 19.61 -30.54 32.03
CA ASP A 127 21.02 -30.96 32.10
C ASP A 127 21.74 -30.56 30.84
N GLY A 128 23.01 -30.24 31.01
CA GLY A 128 23.82 -29.80 29.92
C GLY A 128 25.28 -30.09 30.05
N HIS A 129 25.93 -30.24 28.95
CA HIS A 129 27.37 -30.42 28.88
C HIS A 129 27.92 -29.51 27.77
N LEU A 130 29.02 -28.83 28.08
CA LEU A 130 29.74 -27.95 27.15
C LEU A 130 31.22 -28.33 27.21
N LYS A 131 31.80 -28.73 26.08
CA LYS A 131 33.19 -29.25 26.07
C LYS A 131 33.95 -28.87 24.83
N GLY A 132 35.14 -28.33 24.99
CA GLY A 132 36.08 -28.05 23.93
C GLY A 132 36.55 -26.59 23.90
N VAL A 133 37.29 -26.24 22.88
CA VAL A 133 37.86 -24.92 22.71
C VAL A 133 36.85 -23.97 22.08
N TYR A 134 36.81 -22.76 22.64
CA TYR A 134 36.12 -21.64 22.08
C TYR A 134 37.13 -20.56 21.64
N ASN A 135 37.06 -20.16 20.40
CA ASN A 135 37.85 -19.04 19.86
C ASN A 135 37.12 -18.39 18.66
N ASP A 136 37.81 -17.54 17.89
CA ASP A 136 37.23 -16.85 16.73
C ASP A 136 36.79 -17.83 15.60
N GLU A 137 37.28 -19.06 15.57
CA GLU A 137 37.00 -20.00 14.48
C GLU A 137 36.13 -21.18 14.88
N ILE A 138 36.16 -21.59 16.13
CA ILE A 138 35.47 -22.81 16.59
C ILE A 138 34.64 -22.56 17.85
N PHE A 139 33.57 -23.31 17.98
CA PHE A 139 32.67 -23.34 19.13
C PHE A 139 32.74 -24.74 19.78
N PRO A 140 32.67 -24.81 21.13
CA PRO A 140 32.76 -26.13 21.82
C PRO A 140 31.51 -26.99 21.52
N SER A 141 31.65 -28.31 21.71
CA SER A 141 30.51 -29.23 21.65
C SER A 141 29.56 -28.97 22.82
N PHE A 142 28.28 -29.25 22.59
CA PHE A 142 27.29 -29.16 23.68
C PHE A 142 26.09 -30.10 23.50
N UNK A 143 25.30 -30.33 24.50
CA UNK A 143 24.26 -30.96 24.55
C UNK A 143 23.50 -30.34 25.54
N PHE A 144 22.39 -30.17 25.39
CA PHE A 144 21.44 -29.70 26.40
C PHE A 144 20.14 -30.47 26.30
N ASN A 145 19.59 -30.87 27.42
CA ASN A 145 18.31 -31.58 27.53
C ASN A 145 17.41 -30.80 28.49
N LEU A 146 16.18 -30.62 28.05
CA LEU A 146 15.17 -29.95 28.86
C LEU A 146 13.91 -30.80 28.91
N UNK A 147 13.43 -31.13 29.88
CA UNK A 147 12.43 -31.91 30.04
C UNK A 147 11.55 -31.31 30.98
N THR A 148 10.29 -31.53 30.90
CA THR A 148 9.27 -31.44 31.95
C THR A 148 8.17 -32.47 31.71
N SER A 149 7.60 -32.96 32.78
CA SER A 149 6.53 -33.96 32.71
C SER A 149 5.40 -33.62 33.68
N ASP A 150 4.19 -33.88 33.19
CA ASP A 150 2.94 -33.67 33.95
C ASP A 150 2.87 -32.31 34.61
N ALA A 151 3.39 -31.31 33.90
CA ALA A 151 3.35 -29.94 34.42
C ALA A 151 1.96 -29.34 34.26
N PHE A 152 1.67 -28.45 35.20
CA PHE A 152 0.39 -27.75 35.35
C PHE A 152 0.71 -26.30 35.55
N VAL A 153 0.00 -25.43 34.82
CA VAL A 153 0.17 -23.98 34.90
C VAL A 153 -1.19 -23.32 35.01
N GLN A 154 -1.42 -22.55 36.04
CA GLN A 154 -2.66 -21.82 36.27
C GLN A 154 -2.40 -20.34 36.58
N TYR A 155 -3.00 -19.47 35.79
CA TYR A 155 -2.91 -18.04 35.97
C TYR A 155 -3.73 -17.55 37.17
N PRO A 156 -3.25 -16.54 37.90
CA PRO A 156 -4.01 -15.96 39.02
C PRO A 156 -5.36 -15.41 38.54
N GLY A 157 -6.41 -15.72 39.29
CA GLY A 157 -7.77 -15.29 38.96
C GLY A 157 -8.50 -16.14 37.94
N TYR A 158 -7.85 -17.17 37.39
CA TYR A 158 -8.47 -18.11 36.45
C TYR A 158 -8.81 -19.41 37.16
N ASN A 159 -9.97 -19.99 36.84
CA ASN A 159 -10.47 -21.21 37.48
C ASN A 159 -9.99 -22.48 36.79
N HIS A 160 -9.33 -22.36 35.64
CA HIS A 160 -8.86 -23.49 34.86
C HIS A 160 -7.36 -23.31 34.56
N ALA A 161 -6.73 -24.43 34.33
CA ALA A 161 -5.28 -24.50 34.14
C ALA A 161 -4.97 -25.01 32.73
N ILE A 162 -3.71 -24.87 32.34
CA ILE A 162 -3.08 -25.68 31.30
C ILE A 162 -2.50 -26.88 32.00
N ASP A 163 -2.94 -28.08 31.57
CA ASP A 163 -2.64 -29.37 32.17
C ASP A 163 -1.81 -30.26 31.23
N ASP A 164 -1.30 -31.34 31.76
CA ASP A 164 -0.56 -32.39 31.02
C ASP A 164 0.58 -31.82 30.18
N VAL A 165 1.23 -30.75 30.69
CA VAL A 165 2.33 -30.13 29.94
C VAL A 165 3.54 -31.08 30.00
N ASN A 166 3.82 -31.69 28.86
CA ASN A 166 4.97 -32.59 28.69
C ASN A 166 5.85 -32.00 27.56
N LEU A 167 7.09 -31.70 27.93
CA LEU A 167 8.08 -31.16 27.02
C LEU A 167 9.35 -31.99 27.08
N SER A 168 9.90 -32.38 25.92
CA SER A 168 11.22 -32.95 25.79
C SER A 168 11.94 -32.25 24.64
N LEU A 169 12.92 -31.44 25.00
CA LEU A 169 13.73 -30.69 24.02
C LEU A 169 15.19 -31.13 24.19
N LYS A 170 15.82 -31.60 23.13
CA LYS A 170 17.23 -31.93 23.08
C LYS A 170 17.92 -31.09 22.04
N THR A 171 19.05 -30.52 22.43
CA THR A 171 19.86 -29.74 21.51
C THR A 171 21.29 -30.23 21.59
N SER A 172 21.92 -30.54 20.47
CA SER A 172 23.29 -31.03 20.48
C SER A 172 24.08 -30.41 19.31
N TYR A 173 25.34 -30.20 19.60
CA TYR A 173 26.32 -29.70 18.63
C TYR A 173 27.66 -30.43 18.90
N PRO A 174 28.29 -31.01 17.90
CA PRO A 174 29.57 -31.79 18.14
C PRO A 174 30.80 -30.88 18.29
N GLY A 175 30.63 -29.56 18.10
CA GLY A 175 31.77 -28.65 18.14
C GLY A 175 32.34 -28.33 16.75
N GLY A 176 33.22 -27.34 16.70
CA GLY A 176 33.88 -26.90 15.46
C GLY A 176 33.33 -25.60 14.91
N SER A 177 33.51 -25.39 13.60
CA SER A 177 33.06 -24.18 12.91
C SER A 177 31.79 -24.36 12.07
N ASN A 178 31.29 -25.57 11.95
CA ASN A 178 30.17 -25.90 11.07
C ASN A 178 28.87 -26.06 11.87
N PHE A 179 28.05 -25.01 11.94
CA PHE A 179 26.77 -25.00 12.67
C PHE A 179 25.66 -25.81 11.96
N ASP A 180 25.89 -26.34 10.76
CA ASP A 180 24.98 -27.30 10.16
C ASP A 180 24.93 -28.62 10.96
N LEU A 181 25.91 -28.87 11.81
CA LEU A 181 25.93 -30.04 12.69
C LEU A 181 25.08 -29.83 13.96
N LEU A 182 24.49 -28.65 14.13
CA LEU A 182 23.55 -28.39 15.22
C LEU A 182 22.27 -29.20 14.98
N ASP A 183 21.87 -29.98 15.96
CA ASP A 183 20.62 -30.73 15.96
C ASP A 183 19.73 -30.22 17.08
N VAL A 184 18.58 -29.62 16.70
CA VAL A 184 17.55 -29.19 17.65
C VAL A 184 16.36 -30.12 17.51
N ASN A 185 16.07 -30.85 18.57
CA ASN A 185 15.06 -31.90 18.57
C ASN A 185 14.05 -31.71 19.73
N LEU A 186 12.91 -31.09 19.41
CA LEU A 186 11.74 -31.10 20.26
C LEU A 186 11.02 -32.43 20.04
N GLU A 187 11.35 -33.41 20.85
CA GLU A 187 10.75 -34.75 20.72
C GLU A 187 9.27 -34.75 20.98
N GLN A 188 8.84 -33.96 21.94
CA GLN A 188 7.41 -33.74 22.21
C GLN A 188 7.18 -32.40 22.93
N LEU A 189 6.07 -31.77 22.61
CA LEU A 189 5.39 -30.79 23.41
C LEU A 189 3.91 -31.15 23.37
N ASN A 190 3.40 -31.61 24.51
CA ASN A 190 1.96 -31.91 24.64
C ASN A 190 1.40 -31.03 25.75
N LEU A 191 0.19 -30.53 25.55
CA LEU A 191 -0.55 -29.85 26.61
C LEU A 191 -2.07 -29.98 26.38
N SER A 192 -2.81 -29.85 27.42
CA SER A 192 -4.28 -29.81 27.37
C SER A 192 -4.83 -28.73 28.28
N PHE A 193 -6.00 -28.22 27.95
CA PHE A 193 -6.79 -27.34 28.82
C PHE A 193 -8.27 -27.45 28.44
N LEU A 194 -9.10 -27.76 29.41
CA LEU A 194 -10.54 -27.96 29.22
C LEU A 194 -10.81 -28.99 28.10
N ASN A 195 -11.34 -28.53 26.95
CA ASN A 195 -11.63 -29.38 25.79
C ASN A 195 -10.64 -29.14 24.62
N SER A 196 -9.48 -28.59 24.93
CA SER A 196 -8.45 -28.23 23.95
C SER A 196 -7.19 -29.07 24.18
N THR A 197 -6.56 -29.51 23.09
CA THR A 197 -5.32 -30.26 23.11
C THR A 197 -4.36 -29.74 22.04
N LEU A 198 -3.06 -29.84 22.36
CA LEU A 198 -1.99 -29.56 21.41
C LEU A 198 -0.90 -30.63 21.60
N ALA A 199 -0.45 -31.22 20.51
CA ALA A 199 0.68 -32.13 20.45
C ALA A 199 1.59 -31.75 19.29
N MET A 200 2.87 -31.52 19.58
CA MET A 200 3.85 -31.08 18.59
C MET A 200 5.19 -31.79 18.76
N SER A 201 5.84 -32.09 17.66
CA SER A 201 7.26 -32.48 17.61
C SER A 201 7.94 -31.71 16.47
N LEU A 202 9.23 -31.43 16.65
CA LEU A 202 10.00 -30.66 15.67
C LEU A 202 11.48 -31.06 15.73
N ARG A 203 12.07 -31.30 14.59
CA ARG A 203 13.52 -31.50 14.49
C ARG A 203 14.08 -30.67 13.31
N UNK A 204 15.17 -29.85 13.51
CA UNK A 204 15.70 -29.12 12.71
C UNK A 204 17.08 -29.41 12.69
N ARG A 205 17.67 -29.46 11.50
CA ARG A 205 19.12 -29.73 11.27
C ARG A 205 19.59 -28.94 10.05
N GLU A 206 20.89 -28.83 9.87
CA GLU A 206 21.53 -28.18 8.72
C GLU A 206 20.99 -26.77 8.50
N LEU A 207 20.86 -25.99 9.59
CA LEU A 207 20.12 -24.71 9.62
C LEU A 207 20.80 -23.58 8.82
N GLU A 208 22.12 -23.67 8.57
CA GLU A 208 22.85 -22.64 7.82
C GLU A 208 22.83 -22.88 6.31
N SER A 209 23.10 -24.13 5.88
CA SER A 209 23.26 -24.45 4.46
C SER A 209 21.95 -24.83 3.78
N ASP A 210 21.22 -25.80 4.35
CA ASP A 210 20.02 -26.37 3.72
C ASP A 210 19.09 -26.96 4.79
N PRO A 211 18.26 -26.17 5.43
CA PRO A 211 17.47 -26.62 6.58
C PRO A 211 16.65 -27.87 6.33
N LYS A 212 16.92 -28.89 7.13
CA LYS A 212 16.11 -30.12 7.23
C LYS A 212 15.11 -29.96 8.37
N ILE A 213 13.84 -30.02 8.03
CA ILE A 213 12.75 -29.84 8.97
C ILE A 213 11.93 -31.13 9.00
N LYS A 214 11.71 -31.65 10.21
CA LYS A 214 10.73 -32.71 10.44
C LYS A 214 9.83 -32.26 11.56
N ALA A 215 8.55 -32.07 11.26
CA ALA A 215 7.58 -31.55 12.24
C ALA A 215 6.25 -32.29 12.15
N ASN A 216 5.63 -32.47 13.28
CA ASN A 216 4.24 -32.91 13.38
C ASN A 216 3.52 -31.95 14.34
N LEU A 217 2.34 -31.53 13.97
CA LEU A 217 1.48 -30.72 14.81
C LEU A 217 0.06 -31.27 14.73
N ASN A 218 -0.50 -31.60 15.88
CA ASN A 218 -1.90 -31.94 16.05
C ASN A 218 -2.50 -30.97 17.08
N ALA A 219 -3.55 -30.27 16.73
CA ALA A 219 -4.21 -29.39 17.67
C ALA A 219 -5.72 -29.38 17.46
N GLU A 220 -6.44 -29.48 18.56
CA GLU A 220 -7.87 -29.18 18.65
C GLU A 220 -8.03 -28.08 19.69
N LEU A 221 -8.23 -26.84 19.26
CA LEU A 221 -8.25 -25.70 20.16
C LEU A 221 -9.61 -25.00 20.10
N LYS A 222 -10.26 -24.82 21.25
CA LYS A 222 -11.44 -23.99 21.40
C LYS A 222 -11.00 -22.63 21.93
N PHE A 223 -11.17 -21.58 21.15
CA PHE A 223 -10.77 -20.23 21.54
C PHE A 223 -11.50 -19.74 22.79
N ASP A 224 -12.73 -20.16 23.02
CA ASP A 224 -13.48 -19.93 24.27
C ASP A 224 -12.79 -20.49 25.50
N ASP A 225 -12.03 -21.58 25.33
CA ASP A 225 -11.32 -22.22 26.42
C ASP A 225 -9.98 -21.50 26.71
N ILE A 226 -9.35 -20.92 25.68
CA ILE A 226 -8.07 -20.19 25.84
C ILE A 226 -8.23 -19.03 26.84
N LYS A 227 -9.28 -18.25 26.69
CA LYS A 227 -9.55 -17.10 27.58
C LYS A 227 -9.93 -17.47 29.02
N LYS A 228 -10.14 -18.76 29.28
CA LYS A 228 -10.38 -19.27 30.64
C LYS A 228 -9.09 -19.72 31.33
N VAL A 229 -7.96 -19.81 30.60
CA VAL A 229 -6.68 -20.32 31.11
C VAL A 229 -5.56 -19.29 31.01
N ILE A 230 -5.61 -18.34 30.05
CA ILE A 230 -4.61 -17.28 29.90
C ILE A 230 -5.27 -15.90 29.74
N PRO A 231 -4.62 -14.84 30.24
CA PRO A 231 -5.10 -13.47 30.04
C PRO A 231 -4.95 -13.06 28.57
N ILE A 232 -6.08 -12.93 27.88
CA ILE A 232 -6.16 -12.34 26.55
C ILE A 232 -6.77 -10.96 26.72
N ASP A 233 -6.12 -9.96 26.17
CA ASP A 233 -6.59 -8.58 26.24
C ASP A 233 -8.03 -8.47 25.70
N SER A 234 -8.80 -7.60 26.21
CA SER A 234 -10.22 -7.28 26.06
C SER A 234 -10.97 -7.69 24.77
N SER A 235 -10.36 -8.43 23.89
CA SER A 235 -10.98 -8.95 22.65
C SER A 235 -11.91 -10.12 22.94
N GLU A 236 -13.07 -10.12 22.33
CA GLU A 236 -13.94 -11.30 22.33
C GLU A 236 -13.50 -12.25 21.22
N ILE A 237 -13.09 -13.44 21.60
CA ILE A 237 -12.65 -14.48 20.68
C ILE A 237 -13.37 -15.79 21.01
N SER A 238 -13.90 -16.47 19.98
CA SER A 238 -14.54 -17.79 20.11
C SER A 238 -14.37 -18.59 18.83
N GLY A 239 -14.72 -19.89 18.89
CA GLY A 239 -14.62 -20.78 17.74
C GLY A 239 -13.63 -21.92 17.97
N MET A 240 -13.34 -22.65 16.91
CA MET A 240 -12.54 -23.88 17.01
C MET A 240 -11.53 -23.97 15.87
N LEU A 241 -10.28 -24.30 16.25
CA LEU A 241 -9.21 -24.64 15.33
C LEU A 241 -8.94 -26.14 15.42
N ASN A 242 -9.00 -26.83 14.29
CA ASN A 242 -8.54 -28.21 14.14
C ASN A 242 -7.39 -28.24 13.14
N THR A 243 -6.30 -28.86 13.49
CA THR A 243 -5.19 -28.99 12.57
C THR A 243 -4.39 -30.29 12.81
N ASN A 244 -3.93 -30.86 11.70
CA ASN A 244 -3.02 -32.02 11.68
C ASN A 244 -2.03 -31.76 10.56
N LEU A 245 -0.83 -31.31 10.91
CA LEU A 245 0.20 -30.91 9.94
C LEU A 245 1.43 -31.81 10.12
N LYS A 246 1.98 -32.26 9.00
CA LYS A 246 3.23 -33.00 8.93
C LYS A 246 4.14 -32.37 7.89
N VAL A 247 5.41 -32.20 8.26
CA VAL A 247 6.45 -31.70 7.37
C VAL A 247 7.69 -32.61 7.55
N ASP A 248 8.30 -33.03 6.44
CA ASP A 248 9.55 -33.81 6.46
C ASP A 248 10.32 -33.58 5.16
N GLY A 249 11.40 -32.79 5.19
CA GLY A 249 12.20 -32.47 4.01
C GLY A 249 13.23 -31.37 4.21
N GLN A 250 13.81 -31.00 3.07
CA GLN A 250 14.83 -29.95 3.00
C GLN A 250 14.36 -28.74 2.15
N UNK A 251 14.76 -27.78 2.60
CA UNK A 251 14.41 -26.66 1.98
C UNK A 251 14.79 -26.60 0.61
N SER A 252 15.94 -26.94 0.17
CA SER A 252 16.42 -26.99 -1.23
C SER A 252 15.58 -27.85 -2.16
N SER A 253 14.93 -28.85 -1.67
CA SER A 253 14.02 -29.67 -2.47
C SER A 253 12.82 -28.88 -2.98
N ILE A 254 12.34 -27.92 -2.20
CA ILE A 254 11.27 -27.00 -2.64
C ILE A 254 11.77 -26.11 -3.78
N GLU A 255 12.96 -25.54 -3.60
CA GLU A 255 13.58 -24.64 -4.59
C GLU A 255 13.88 -25.34 -5.93
N LYS A 256 14.18 -26.63 -5.88
CA LYS A 256 14.44 -27.46 -7.07
C LYS A 256 13.19 -28.11 -7.62
N GLU A 257 12.05 -27.84 -7.02
CA GLU A 257 10.76 -28.47 -7.36
C GLU A 257 10.77 -30.01 -7.22
N GLU A 258 11.62 -30.50 -6.31
CA GLU A 258 11.74 -31.94 -6.00
C GLU A 258 10.76 -32.32 -4.88
N TYR A 259 9.45 -32.11 -5.14
CA TYR A 259 8.40 -32.28 -4.14
C TYR A 259 8.22 -33.70 -3.62
N ASP A 260 8.79 -34.70 -4.29
CA ASP A 260 8.88 -36.08 -3.80
C ASP A 260 9.87 -36.23 -2.64
N GLN A 261 10.78 -35.26 -2.46
CA GLN A 261 11.76 -35.25 -1.37
C GLN A 261 11.36 -34.26 -0.25
N PHE A 262 10.28 -33.51 -0.42
CA PHE A 262 9.74 -32.62 0.61
C PHE A 262 8.27 -32.96 0.83
N ASN A 263 7.98 -33.65 1.92
CA ASN A 263 6.61 -33.99 2.30
C ASN A 263 6.06 -32.93 3.23
N ALA A 264 5.01 -32.26 2.79
CA ALA A 264 4.17 -31.42 3.63
C ALA A 264 2.73 -31.84 3.39
N SER A 265 2.01 -32.12 4.44
CA SER A 265 0.64 -32.59 4.32
C SER A 265 -0.17 -32.27 5.56
N GLY A 266 -1.46 -32.14 5.40
CA GLY A 266 -2.35 -32.00 6.51
C GLY A 266 -3.49 -31.06 6.24
N LEU A 267 -4.25 -30.79 7.28
CA LEU A 267 -5.42 -29.94 7.24
C LEU A 267 -5.31 -28.85 8.31
N PHE A 268 -5.66 -27.65 7.93
CA PHE A 268 -5.90 -26.55 8.85
C PHE A 268 -7.36 -26.11 8.69
N GLU A 269 -8.14 -26.29 9.74
CA GLU A 269 -9.57 -25.95 9.73
C GLU A 269 -9.88 -25.01 10.88
N LEU A 270 -10.41 -23.84 10.54
CA LEU A 270 -10.95 -22.87 11.50
C LEU A 270 -12.47 -22.82 11.30
N SER A 271 -13.22 -23.01 12.37
CA SER A 271 -14.67 -23.05 12.28
C SER A 271 -15.33 -22.22 13.38
N GLN A 272 -16.45 -21.59 13.00
CA GLN A 272 -17.26 -20.76 13.91
C GLN A 272 -16.41 -19.72 14.66
N PHE A 273 -15.39 -19.20 14.00
CA PHE A 273 -14.49 -18.23 14.60
C PHE A 273 -15.14 -16.87 14.62
N HIS A 274 -15.15 -16.24 15.79
CA HIS A 274 -15.62 -14.88 16.00
C HIS A 274 -14.52 -14.09 16.68
N PHE A 275 -14.30 -12.92 16.19
CA PHE A 275 -13.34 -11.98 16.78
C PHE A 275 -13.95 -10.58 16.82
N ALA A 276 -14.04 -10.01 18.01
CA ALA A 276 -14.42 -8.61 18.20
C ALA A 276 -13.40 -7.94 19.11
N SER A 277 -13.01 -6.74 18.78
CA SER A 277 -12.03 -5.94 19.51
C SER A 277 -12.57 -4.53 19.69
N LYS A 278 -12.11 -3.84 20.72
CA LYS A 278 -12.42 -2.41 20.91
C LYS A 278 -11.80 -1.51 19.83
N ASP A 279 -10.82 -2.03 19.09
CA ASP A 279 -10.15 -1.31 18.02
C ASP A 279 -10.91 -1.37 16.70
N PHE A 280 -11.95 -2.22 16.61
CA PHE A 280 -12.78 -2.39 15.42
C PHE A 280 -14.26 -2.36 15.81
N ASP A 281 -15.02 -1.51 15.15
CA ASP A 281 -16.47 -1.38 15.38
C ASP A 281 -17.26 -2.61 14.95
N GLN A 282 -16.69 -3.43 14.08
CA GLN A 282 -17.35 -4.60 13.48
C GLN A 282 -16.74 -5.91 13.98
N THR A 283 -17.52 -6.97 14.01
CA THR A 283 -17.08 -8.33 14.33
C THR A 283 -16.69 -9.08 13.06
N LEU A 284 -15.58 -9.81 13.12
CA LEU A 284 -15.15 -10.74 12.08
C LEU A 284 -15.68 -12.15 12.37
N UNK A 285 -16.35 -12.80 11.57
CA UNK A 285 -16.80 -13.94 11.68
C UNK A 285 -16.28 -14.67 10.69
N ILE A 286 -15.82 -15.86 10.86
CA ILE A 286 -15.40 -16.86 9.88
C ILE A 286 -16.21 -18.13 10.10
N UNK A 287 -16.84 -18.16 9.32
CA UNK A 287 -17.61 -19.11 9.33
C UNK A 287 -17.01 -20.31 9.17
N GLY A 288 -16.26 -20.64 8.19
CA GLY A 288 -15.34 -21.73 7.97
C GLY A 288 -14.16 -21.34 7.10
N LEU A 289 -12.99 -21.80 7.48
CA LEU A 289 -11.76 -21.64 6.70
C LEU A 289 -11.05 -22.99 6.69
N MET A 290 -10.68 -23.48 5.51
CA MET A 290 -10.05 -24.80 5.37
C MET A 290 -8.91 -24.73 4.35
N PHE A 291 -7.70 -25.00 4.82
CA PHE A 291 -6.53 -25.23 3.99
C PHE A 291 -6.14 -26.70 3.96
N ASP A 292 -5.95 -27.22 2.78
CA ASP A 292 -5.26 -28.51 2.54
C ASP A 292 -3.81 -28.20 2.23
N VAL A 293 -2.91 -28.72 3.06
CA VAL A 293 -1.47 -28.45 2.99
C VAL A 293 -0.80 -29.49 2.10
N LYS A 294 -0.07 -29.02 1.08
CA LYS A 294 0.73 -29.85 0.16
C LYS A 294 2.15 -29.26 0.09
N PRO A 295 3.14 -30.02 -0.40
CA PRO A 295 4.53 -29.55 -0.34
C PRO A 295 4.79 -28.17 -0.93
N ASN A 296 4.16 -27.84 -2.04
CA ASN A 296 4.35 -26.58 -2.77
C ASN A 296 3.14 -25.64 -2.74
N ILE A 297 1.99 -26.12 -2.28
CA ILE A 297 0.71 -25.41 -2.39
C ILE A 297 -0.06 -25.55 -1.07
N LEU A 298 -0.57 -24.42 -0.57
CA LEU A 298 -1.68 -24.41 0.39
C LEU A 298 -2.97 -24.21 -0.41
N GLU A 299 -3.77 -25.22 -0.47
CA GLU A 299 -5.05 -25.17 -1.17
C GLU A 299 -6.16 -24.68 -0.25
N LEU A 300 -6.64 -23.46 -0.49
CA LEU A 300 -7.81 -22.91 0.21
C LEU A 300 -9.07 -23.51 -0.41
N THR A 301 -9.52 -24.60 0.18
CA THR A 301 -10.70 -25.32 -0.32
C THR A 301 -12.00 -24.67 0.07
N LYS A 302 -11.96 -23.85 1.14
CA LYS A 302 -13.13 -23.13 1.64
C LYS A 302 -12.69 -21.97 2.52
N MET A 303 -13.27 -20.80 2.28
CA MET A 303 -13.31 -19.71 3.25
C MET A 303 -14.66 -19.03 3.12
N ASN A 304 -15.39 -18.96 4.21
CA ASN A 304 -16.62 -18.16 4.30
C ASN A 304 -16.49 -17.26 5.51
N ALA A 305 -16.48 -15.96 5.25
CA ALA A 305 -16.30 -14.95 6.29
C ALA A 305 -17.35 -13.85 6.16
N GLN A 306 -17.56 -13.15 7.25
CA GLN A 306 -18.44 -11.98 7.32
C GLN A 306 -17.76 -10.92 8.18
N PHE A 307 -17.84 -9.68 7.74
CA PHE A 307 -17.37 -8.50 8.48
C PHE A 307 -18.43 -7.41 8.31
N GLY A 308 -19.13 -7.10 9.38
CA GLY A 308 -20.30 -6.22 9.32
C GLY A 308 -21.35 -6.74 8.33
N GLU A 309 -21.73 -5.93 7.37
CA GLU A 309 -22.64 -6.31 6.27
C GLU A 309 -21.95 -7.03 5.11
N SER A 310 -20.60 -7.08 5.11
CA SER A 310 -19.81 -7.67 4.03
C SER A 310 -19.67 -9.18 4.21
N ASP A 311 -19.92 -9.94 3.14
CA ASP A 311 -19.67 -11.39 3.10
C ASP A 311 -18.56 -11.73 2.10
N PHE A 312 -17.77 -12.75 2.41
CA PHE A 312 -16.68 -13.21 1.58
C PHE A 312 -16.69 -14.74 1.46
N SER A 313 -16.71 -15.23 0.25
CA SER A 313 -16.48 -16.63 -0.05
C SER A 313 -15.25 -16.73 -0.95
N LEU A 314 -14.19 -17.38 -0.46
CA LEU A 314 -12.89 -17.45 -1.14
C LEU A 314 -12.45 -18.89 -1.27
N THR A 315 -11.97 -19.25 -2.46
CA THR A 315 -11.26 -20.51 -2.74
C THR A 315 -10.03 -20.20 -3.59
N GLY A 316 -9.03 -21.07 -3.55
CA GLY A 316 -7.83 -20.83 -4.35
C GLY A 316 -6.60 -21.55 -3.84
N THR A 317 -5.44 -21.03 -4.22
CA THR A 317 -4.14 -21.60 -3.83
C THR A 317 -3.19 -20.49 -3.37
N LEU A 318 -2.33 -20.87 -2.44
CA LEU A 318 -1.11 -20.13 -2.09
C LEU A 318 0.09 -21.01 -2.46
N GLU A 319 0.99 -20.46 -3.22
CA GLU A 319 2.19 -21.14 -3.69
C GLU A 319 3.44 -20.43 -3.17
N ASN A 320 4.55 -21.10 -3.20
CA ASN A 320 5.85 -20.57 -2.77
C ASN A 320 5.87 -20.17 -1.28
N TYR A 321 5.02 -20.76 -0.44
CA TYR A 321 4.87 -20.36 0.96
C TYR A 321 6.10 -20.73 1.83
N TRP A 322 6.79 -21.83 1.56
CA TRP A 322 8.02 -22.18 2.26
C TRP A 322 9.16 -21.20 1.97
N PRO A 323 9.47 -20.89 0.71
CA PRO A 323 10.46 -19.85 0.40
C PRO A 323 10.10 -18.49 0.96
N TYR A 324 8.80 -18.16 1.02
CA TYR A 324 8.33 -16.92 1.66
C TYR A 324 8.67 -16.93 3.17
N ILE A 325 8.31 -18.00 3.88
CA ILE A 325 8.52 -18.09 5.33
C ILE A 325 10.02 -18.16 5.68
N LEU A 326 10.78 -18.96 4.94
CA LEU A 326 12.17 -19.25 5.30
C LEU A 326 13.18 -18.22 4.76
N ARG A 327 12.88 -17.57 3.65
CA ARG A 327 13.82 -16.71 2.92
C ARG A 327 13.23 -15.37 2.46
N ASN A 328 12.03 -15.04 2.89
CA ASN A 328 11.34 -13.79 2.54
C ASN A 328 11.22 -13.58 1.01
N GLN A 329 11.04 -14.67 0.25
CA GLN A 329 10.77 -14.64 -1.19
C GLN A 329 9.30 -14.24 -1.44
N ASN A 330 8.89 -14.15 -2.71
CA ASN A 330 7.53 -13.78 -3.03
C ASN A 330 6.55 -14.89 -2.67
N LEU A 331 5.46 -14.54 -2.00
CA LEU A 331 4.30 -15.39 -1.81
C LEU A 331 3.36 -15.23 -3.00
N GLU A 332 2.98 -16.33 -3.62
CA GLU A 332 2.13 -16.32 -4.81
C GLU A 332 0.75 -16.91 -4.48
N GLY A 333 -0.30 -16.35 -5.06
CA GLY A 333 -1.65 -16.87 -4.80
C GLY A 333 -2.63 -16.59 -5.92
N SER A 334 -3.54 -17.53 -6.10
CA SER A 334 -4.61 -17.42 -7.10
C SER A 334 -5.94 -17.76 -6.44
N PHE A 335 -6.89 -16.84 -6.48
CA PHE A 335 -8.13 -16.93 -5.72
C PHE A 335 -9.35 -16.61 -6.57
N ILE A 336 -10.47 -17.24 -6.23
CA ILE A 336 -11.80 -16.85 -6.67
C ILE A 336 -12.52 -16.26 -5.46
N LEU A 337 -12.87 -14.99 -5.58
CA LEU A 337 -13.65 -14.26 -4.58
C LEU A 337 -15.09 -14.13 -5.07
N ASN A 338 -16.02 -14.62 -4.27
CA ASN A 338 -17.45 -14.40 -4.48
C ASN A 338 -18.03 -13.68 -3.27
N SER A 339 -18.92 -12.71 -3.51
CA SER A 339 -19.59 -11.98 -2.46
C SER A 339 -20.99 -11.55 -2.91
N ASN A 340 -21.96 -11.61 -2.02
CA ASN A 340 -23.27 -11.02 -2.25
C ASN A 340 -23.23 -9.51 -2.01
N GLN A 341 -22.50 -9.08 -0.97
CA GLN A 341 -22.35 -7.66 -0.67
C GLN A 341 -20.99 -7.39 0.01
N ILE A 342 -20.32 -6.36 -0.47
CA ILE A 342 -19.17 -5.76 0.22
C ILE A 342 -19.50 -4.30 0.50
N ASN A 343 -19.44 -3.91 1.76
CA ASN A 343 -19.64 -2.53 2.19
C ASN A 343 -18.27 -1.91 2.50
N LEU A 344 -17.73 -1.15 1.55
CA LEU A 344 -16.40 -0.52 1.71
C LEU A 344 -16.43 0.57 2.80
N ASP A 345 -17.56 1.21 3.02
CA ASP A 345 -17.68 2.23 4.06
C ASP A 345 -17.41 1.66 5.45
N GLU A 346 -17.87 0.42 5.69
CA GLU A 346 -17.58 -0.32 6.94
C GLU A 346 -16.12 -0.80 7.01
N LEU A 347 -15.60 -1.31 5.88
CA LEU A 347 -14.22 -1.83 5.83
C LEU A 347 -13.18 -0.72 6.01
N MET A 348 -13.48 0.48 5.56
CA MET A 348 -12.60 1.65 5.71
C MET A 348 -12.78 2.38 7.05
N GLY A 349 -13.75 1.98 7.86
CA GLY A 349 -14.10 2.59 9.14
C GLY A 349 -15.15 3.69 9.02
N ASN A 350 -16.03 3.78 9.99
CA ASN A 350 -17.11 4.78 10.05
C ASN A 350 -16.55 6.17 10.40
N TYR A 351 -15.96 6.85 9.43
CA TYR A 351 -15.59 8.24 9.61
C TYR A 351 -16.83 9.12 9.35
N ASP A 352 -17.12 10.04 10.28
CA ASP A 352 -18.22 11.02 10.11
C ASP A 352 -17.91 11.90 8.89
N THR A 353 -18.51 11.55 7.77
CA THR A 353 -18.31 12.24 6.49
C THR A 353 -18.76 13.71 6.53
N THR A 354 -19.69 14.05 7.44
CA THR A 354 -20.19 15.43 7.53
C THR A 354 -19.12 16.43 8.03
N SER A 355 -18.22 15.97 8.90
CA SER A 355 -17.12 16.79 9.42
C SER A 355 -15.96 16.91 8.40
N ILE A 356 -15.75 15.89 7.57
CA ILE A 356 -14.66 15.85 6.58
C ILE A 356 -14.93 16.82 5.43
N TYR A 357 -16.17 16.87 4.95
CA TYR A 357 -16.56 17.81 3.88
C TYR A 357 -16.57 19.28 4.35
N ALA A 358 -16.84 19.52 5.64
CA ALA A 358 -16.81 20.87 6.20
C ALA A 358 -15.38 21.41 6.35
N SER A 359 -14.40 20.55 6.56
CA SER A 359 -12.99 20.95 6.74
C SER A 359 -12.23 21.15 5.42
N ALA A 360 -12.75 20.66 4.29
CA ALA A 360 -12.14 20.87 2.98
C ALA A 360 -12.23 22.34 2.50
N ASP A 361 -13.10 23.16 3.08
CA ASP A 361 -13.25 24.59 2.75
C ASP A 361 -12.36 25.53 3.61
N SER A 362 -11.67 25.01 4.62
CA SER A 362 -10.76 25.82 5.44
C SER A 362 -9.35 25.26 5.43
N LEU A 363 -8.43 25.95 4.81
CA LEU A 363 -6.99 25.69 4.81
C LEU A 363 -6.40 25.93 6.23
N SER A 364 -6.75 25.08 7.19
CA SER A 364 -6.03 25.05 8.44
C SER A 364 -5.80 23.60 8.86
N VAL A 365 -4.64 23.09 8.48
CA VAL A 365 -4.12 21.82 8.93
C VAL A 365 -3.58 22.03 10.35
N ASP A 366 -4.44 22.06 11.34
CA ASP A 366 -4.06 21.85 12.73
C ASP A 366 -5.30 21.60 13.57
N SER A 367 -5.67 20.38 13.78
CA SER A 367 -6.15 19.88 15.08
C SER A 367 -6.70 18.46 15.05
N LEU A 368 -6.16 17.69 15.93
CA LEU A 368 -6.85 16.65 16.70
C LEU A 368 -7.14 15.30 16.02
N THR A 369 -6.07 14.64 15.59
CA THR A 369 -5.89 13.19 15.76
C THR A 369 -4.39 12.95 15.84
N ASN A 370 -3.99 12.01 16.65
CA ASN A 370 -2.59 11.59 16.75
C ASN A 370 -2.07 11.25 15.34
N PRO A 371 -1.03 11.90 14.83
CA PRO A 371 -0.58 11.67 13.44
C PRO A 371 -0.10 10.24 13.16
N ASP A 372 -0.01 9.40 14.17
CA ASP A 372 0.51 8.05 14.07
C ASP A 372 -0.56 6.97 13.79
N ASP A 373 -1.85 7.32 13.87
CA ASP A 373 -2.93 6.32 13.86
C ASP A 373 -3.61 6.07 12.50
N LEU A 374 -3.38 6.92 11.49
CA LEU A 374 -4.02 6.77 10.18
C LEU A 374 -2.99 6.64 9.06
N SER A 375 -2.86 5.45 8.52
CA SER A 375 -2.05 5.19 7.33
C SER A 375 -2.91 4.54 6.23
N VAL A 376 -2.78 5.00 5.01
CA VAL A 376 -3.35 4.31 3.85
C VAL A 376 -2.80 2.88 3.74
N PHE A 377 -3.62 1.95 3.28
CA PHE A 377 -3.21 0.55 3.11
C PHE A 377 -1.98 0.45 2.21
N SER A 378 -0.92 -0.16 2.74
CA SER A 378 0.32 -0.40 2.00
C SER A 378 0.36 -1.86 1.55
N VAL A 379 0.42 -2.06 0.26
CA VAL A 379 0.49 -3.40 -0.34
C VAL A 379 1.90 -3.95 -0.14
N PRO A 380 2.08 -5.16 0.42
CA PRO A 380 3.41 -5.75 0.55
C PRO A 380 4.11 -5.91 -0.80
N GLU A 381 5.43 -5.68 -0.83
CA GLU A 381 6.20 -5.80 -2.06
C GLU A 381 6.46 -7.25 -2.49
N ASN A 382 6.48 -8.17 -1.49
CA ASN A 382 6.83 -9.57 -1.69
C ASN A 382 5.61 -10.49 -1.78
N ILE A 383 4.53 -10.01 -2.41
CA ILE A 383 3.37 -10.83 -2.77
C ILE A 383 3.08 -10.74 -4.27
N TYR A 384 2.47 -11.78 -4.80
CA TYR A 384 1.88 -11.81 -6.14
C TYR A 384 0.55 -12.54 -6.06
N PHE A 385 -0.53 -11.79 -5.85
CA PHE A 385 -1.86 -12.35 -5.67
C PHE A 385 -2.78 -11.98 -6.84
N PHE A 386 -3.47 -12.97 -7.33
CA PHE A 386 -4.46 -12.88 -8.38
C PHE A 386 -5.82 -13.25 -7.82
N PHE A 387 -6.80 -12.36 -7.94
CA PHE A 387 -8.18 -12.62 -7.55
C PHE A 387 -9.10 -12.46 -8.76
N ASN A 388 -9.84 -13.52 -9.06
CA ASN A 388 -11.01 -13.44 -9.94
C ASN A 388 -12.21 -13.10 -9.05
N SER A 389 -12.74 -11.89 -9.18
CA SER A 389 -13.69 -11.31 -8.23
C SER A 389 -15.08 -11.22 -8.85
N ASN A 390 -16.07 -11.74 -8.14
CA ASN A 390 -17.48 -11.66 -8.48
C ASN A 390 -18.23 -11.12 -7.26
N VAL A 391 -18.57 -9.84 -7.27
CA VAL A 391 -19.27 -9.17 -6.18
C VAL A 391 -20.61 -8.67 -6.69
N SER A 392 -21.71 -9.23 -6.16
CA SER A 392 -23.06 -8.88 -6.62
C SER A 392 -23.38 -7.42 -6.32
N LYS A 393 -22.97 -6.93 -5.14
CA LYS A 393 -23.21 -5.55 -4.71
C LYS A 393 -22.01 -5.03 -3.91
N LEU A 394 -21.46 -3.92 -4.35
CA LEU A 394 -20.42 -3.16 -3.64
C LEU A 394 -21.03 -1.83 -3.19
N ILE A 395 -20.80 -1.40 -1.97
CA ILE A 395 -21.22 -0.09 -1.47
C ILE A 395 -19.98 0.76 -1.23
N TYR A 396 -19.93 1.94 -1.82
CA TYR A 396 -18.86 2.92 -1.62
C TYR A 396 -19.44 4.34 -1.56
N ASP A 397 -19.15 5.06 -0.48
CA ASP A 397 -19.67 6.40 -0.16
C ASP A 397 -21.22 6.41 -0.28
N SER A 398 -21.85 5.36 0.26
CA SER A 398 -23.29 5.10 0.19
C SER A 398 -23.83 4.82 -1.22
N LEU A 399 -22.99 4.78 -2.24
CA LEU A 399 -23.36 4.48 -3.62
C LEU A 399 -23.41 2.96 -3.83
N PRO A 400 -24.58 2.38 -4.20
CA PRO A 400 -24.61 0.96 -4.56
C PRO A 400 -24.11 0.74 -5.97
N ILE A 401 -23.09 -0.10 -6.09
CA ILE A 401 -22.49 -0.56 -7.34
C ILE A 401 -22.83 -2.04 -7.49
N ASN A 402 -23.52 -2.41 -8.56
CA ASN A 402 -23.96 -3.79 -8.76
C ASN A 402 -23.07 -4.50 -9.78
N ASN A 403 -23.00 -5.83 -9.66
CA ASN A 403 -22.26 -6.71 -10.58
C ASN A 403 -20.79 -6.28 -10.74
N PHE A 404 -20.12 -5.99 -9.63
CA PHE A 404 -18.73 -5.55 -9.59
C PHE A 404 -17.81 -6.76 -9.82
N ASN A 405 -17.43 -7.01 -11.07
CA ASN A 405 -16.73 -8.21 -11.50
C ASN A 405 -15.46 -7.86 -12.29
N GLY A 406 -14.40 -8.58 -12.01
CA GLY A 406 -13.13 -8.37 -12.72
C GLY A 406 -11.98 -9.08 -12.05
N THR A 407 -10.77 -8.73 -12.44
CA THR A 407 -9.54 -9.33 -11.91
C THR A 407 -8.76 -8.32 -11.08
N ILE A 408 -8.44 -8.70 -9.85
CA ILE A 408 -7.54 -7.92 -8.99
C ILE A 408 -6.17 -8.62 -8.99
N VAL A 409 -5.10 -7.87 -9.24
CA VAL A 409 -3.72 -8.37 -9.12
C VAL A 409 -2.97 -7.49 -8.12
N ALA A 410 -2.56 -8.08 -7.00
CA ALA A 410 -1.74 -7.39 -6.00
C ALA A 410 -0.30 -7.84 -6.15
N ASN A 411 0.59 -6.93 -6.51
CA ASN A 411 2.02 -7.22 -6.66
C ASN A 411 2.89 -5.97 -6.54
N HIS A 412 4.13 -6.15 -6.10
CA HIS A 412 5.14 -5.08 -6.09
C HIS A 412 4.62 -3.76 -5.50
N GLY A 413 3.93 -3.83 -4.37
CA GLY A 413 3.42 -2.64 -3.69
C GLY A 413 2.18 -2.01 -4.33
N LYS A 414 1.55 -2.67 -5.30
CA LYS A 414 0.40 -2.14 -6.06
C LYS A 414 -0.76 -3.11 -6.09
N VAL A 415 -1.97 -2.57 -6.26
CA VAL A 415 -3.17 -3.32 -6.63
C VAL A 415 -3.62 -2.84 -8.00
N HIS A 416 -3.73 -3.77 -8.94
CA HIS A 416 -4.27 -3.53 -10.29
C HIS A 416 -5.68 -4.11 -10.37
N PHE A 417 -6.61 -3.31 -10.82
CA PHE A 417 -7.98 -3.70 -11.13
C PHE A 417 -8.07 -3.79 -12.65
N ASN A 418 -8.26 -4.99 -13.18
CA ASN A 418 -8.20 -5.25 -14.62
C ASN A 418 -9.55 -5.72 -15.13
N ASN A 419 -10.05 -5.07 -16.18
CA ASN A 419 -11.29 -5.42 -16.85
C ASN A 419 -12.49 -5.48 -15.90
N PHE A 420 -12.59 -4.54 -14.97
CA PHE A 420 -13.75 -4.47 -14.09
C PHE A 420 -14.97 -3.97 -14.86
N ALA A 421 -16.04 -4.75 -14.75
CA ALA A 421 -17.37 -4.40 -15.24
C ALA A 421 -18.30 -4.22 -14.05
N MET A 422 -19.12 -3.18 -14.08
CA MET A 422 -20.06 -2.89 -13.00
C MET A 422 -21.26 -2.09 -13.50
N ASN A 423 -22.33 -2.09 -12.71
CA ASN A 423 -23.51 -1.28 -12.97
C ASN A 423 -23.68 -0.25 -11.87
N ILE A 424 -23.80 1.00 -12.26
CA ILE A 424 -24.08 2.12 -11.35
C ILE A 424 -25.37 2.79 -11.86
N PHE A 425 -26.37 2.92 -10.99
CA PHE A 425 -27.70 3.39 -11.35
C PHE A 425 -28.27 2.49 -12.49
N ASN A 426 -28.62 3.08 -13.63
CA ASN A 426 -29.09 2.37 -14.82
C ASN A 426 -28.01 2.27 -15.92
N GLY A 427 -26.77 2.65 -15.59
CA GLY A 427 -25.67 2.64 -16.54
C GLY A 427 -24.66 1.51 -16.32
N GLU A 428 -23.71 1.43 -17.24
CA GLU A 428 -22.62 0.44 -17.23
C GLU A 428 -21.28 1.18 -17.10
N VAL A 429 -20.36 0.60 -16.32
CA VAL A 429 -19.01 1.12 -16.19
C VAL A 429 -18.01 -0.02 -16.39
N ASN A 430 -17.06 0.17 -17.29
CA ASN A 430 -15.88 -0.68 -17.43
C ASN A 430 -14.68 0.11 -16.95
N MET A 431 -13.82 -0.53 -16.15
CA MET A 431 -12.72 0.15 -15.46
C MET A 431 -11.45 -0.69 -15.45
N ASP A 432 -10.34 -0.05 -15.75
CA ASP A 432 -9.00 -0.51 -15.35
C ASP A 432 -8.42 0.52 -14.39
N ALA A 433 -7.82 0.04 -13.29
CA ALA A 433 -7.26 0.97 -12.30
C ALA A 433 -6.02 0.40 -11.61
N THR A 434 -5.21 1.28 -11.05
CA THR A 434 -4.04 0.91 -10.23
C THR A 434 -4.01 1.77 -8.97
N TYR A 435 -3.97 1.09 -7.83
CA TYR A 435 -3.81 1.70 -6.51
C TYR A 435 -2.40 1.42 -5.97
N TYR A 436 -1.76 2.41 -5.36
CA TYR A 436 -0.54 2.21 -4.57
C TYR A 436 -0.37 3.32 -3.54
N SER A 437 0.18 2.96 -2.38
CA SER A 437 0.52 3.92 -1.33
C SER A 437 1.79 4.69 -1.69
N THR A 438 1.91 5.92 -1.18
CA THR A 438 3.11 6.75 -1.32
C THR A 438 3.78 6.94 0.04
N ALA A 439 5.02 7.40 0.04
CA ALA A 439 5.79 7.61 1.28
C ALA A 439 5.20 8.69 2.20
N THR A 440 4.24 9.47 1.74
CA THR A 440 3.65 10.61 2.47
C THR A 440 2.30 10.30 3.13
N LYS A 441 2.01 9.04 3.43
CA LYS A 441 0.70 8.60 3.97
C LYS A 441 -0.49 8.97 3.05
N ARG A 442 -0.25 9.07 1.76
CA ARG A 442 -1.25 9.27 0.72
C ARG A 442 -1.22 8.09 -0.23
N ALA A 443 -2.28 7.91 -0.99
CA ALA A 443 -2.32 6.90 -2.04
C ALA A 443 -2.52 7.55 -3.41
N LYS A 444 -2.11 6.83 -4.44
CA LYS A 444 -2.41 7.13 -5.83
C LYS A 444 -3.44 6.14 -6.35
N PHE A 445 -4.38 6.66 -7.13
CA PHE A 445 -5.35 5.85 -7.85
C PHE A 445 -5.40 6.35 -9.29
N LEU A 446 -4.86 5.52 -10.18
CA LEU A 446 -4.81 5.77 -11.62
C LEU A 446 -5.93 4.95 -12.25
N THR A 447 -6.77 5.54 -13.09
CA THR A 447 -7.88 4.80 -13.67
C THR A 447 -8.22 5.23 -15.08
N ASN A 448 -8.66 4.25 -15.88
CA ASN A 448 -9.34 4.45 -17.16
C ASN A 448 -10.75 3.87 -17.04
N MET A 449 -11.75 4.65 -17.37
CA MET A 449 -13.16 4.23 -17.29
C MET A 449 -13.89 4.47 -18.60
N ASP A 450 -14.71 3.50 -19.00
CA ASP A 450 -15.73 3.62 -20.04
C ASP A 450 -17.08 3.58 -19.32
N VAL A 451 -17.71 4.75 -19.19
CA VAL A 451 -18.98 4.95 -18.48
C VAL A 451 -20.09 5.14 -19.52
N LYS A 452 -21.16 4.38 -19.41
CA LYS A 452 -22.27 4.41 -20.37
C LYS A 452 -23.60 4.65 -19.69
N ASN A 453 -24.36 5.56 -20.28
CA ASN A 453 -25.78 5.77 -19.99
C ASN A 453 -26.08 6.13 -18.53
N ILE A 454 -25.30 7.02 -17.93
CA ILE A 454 -25.57 7.56 -16.59
C ILE A 454 -26.42 8.83 -16.72
N SER A 455 -27.45 8.99 -15.84
CA SER A 455 -28.25 10.21 -15.85
C SER A 455 -27.46 11.40 -15.26
N PHE A 456 -27.68 12.59 -15.79
CA PHE A 456 -27.08 13.81 -15.24
C PHE A 456 -27.53 14.06 -13.79
N ASP A 457 -28.76 13.74 -13.45
CA ASP A 457 -29.33 13.90 -12.11
C ASP A 457 -28.65 12.97 -11.08
N ASP A 458 -28.49 11.67 -11.42
CA ASP A 458 -27.76 10.72 -10.58
C ASP A 458 -26.28 11.16 -10.41
N ALA A 459 -25.65 11.55 -11.51
CA ALA A 459 -24.25 11.99 -11.47
C ALA A 459 -24.08 13.22 -10.56
N TYR A 460 -24.98 14.20 -10.66
CA TYR A 460 -24.96 15.36 -9.77
C TYR A 460 -25.25 14.98 -8.31
N THR A 461 -26.22 14.09 -8.08
CA THR A 461 -26.65 13.73 -6.73
C THR A 461 -25.56 13.01 -5.94
N TYR A 462 -24.83 12.10 -6.59
CA TYR A 462 -23.90 11.21 -5.90
C TYR A 462 -22.42 11.61 -6.00
N PHE A 463 -22.00 12.36 -7.05
CA PHE A 463 -20.58 12.68 -7.21
C PHE A 463 -20.25 14.10 -6.79
N ASN A 464 -19.63 14.26 -5.63
CA ASN A 464 -19.24 15.55 -5.07
C ASN A 464 -18.29 16.33 -5.98
N THR A 465 -17.47 15.66 -6.77
CA THR A 465 -16.62 16.29 -7.79
C THR A 465 -17.46 17.05 -8.81
N ILE A 466 -18.58 16.45 -9.27
CA ILE A 466 -19.51 17.08 -10.21
C ILE A 466 -20.18 18.30 -9.57
N LYS A 467 -20.68 18.17 -8.33
CA LYS A 467 -21.28 19.29 -7.58
C LYS A 467 -20.30 20.47 -7.47
N LYS A 468 -19.04 20.19 -7.27
CA LYS A 468 -18.03 21.20 -6.99
C LYS A 468 -17.54 21.92 -8.26
N TYR A 469 -17.25 21.16 -9.33
CA TYR A 469 -16.66 21.71 -10.55
C TYR A 469 -17.67 22.03 -11.65
N THR A 470 -18.80 21.33 -11.70
CA THR A 470 -19.79 21.49 -12.77
C THR A 470 -21.22 21.57 -12.22
N PRO A 471 -21.48 22.51 -11.28
CA PRO A 471 -22.82 22.60 -10.67
C PRO A 471 -23.94 22.91 -11.66
N ILE A 472 -23.61 23.38 -12.87
CA ILE A 472 -24.55 23.57 -13.96
C ILE A 472 -25.26 22.26 -14.37
N VAL A 473 -24.62 21.10 -14.14
CA VAL A 473 -25.17 19.78 -14.44
C VAL A 473 -26.51 19.53 -13.72
N ASN A 474 -26.74 20.16 -12.57
CA ASN A 474 -28.02 20.10 -11.85
C ASN A 474 -29.21 20.57 -12.69
N TYR A 475 -28.96 21.29 -13.77
CA TYR A 475 -29.99 21.79 -14.67
C TYR A 475 -30.07 21.02 -16.00
N PHE A 476 -29.46 19.85 -16.06
CA PHE A 476 -29.47 19.00 -17.24
C PHE A 476 -30.32 17.75 -16.99
N GLU A 477 -31.20 17.42 -17.96
CA GLU A 477 -31.96 16.17 -17.97
C GLU A 477 -31.54 15.35 -19.19
N GLY A 478 -31.42 14.04 -18.99
CA GLY A 478 -30.94 13.11 -20.00
C GLY A 478 -29.82 12.24 -19.46
N ASN A 479 -29.25 11.45 -20.35
CA ASN A 479 -28.17 10.52 -20.00
C ASN A 479 -26.89 10.85 -20.81
N PHE A 480 -25.76 10.54 -20.24
CA PHE A 480 -24.46 10.70 -20.89
C PHE A 480 -23.61 9.44 -20.80
N SER A 481 -22.65 9.37 -21.67
CA SER A 481 -21.56 8.38 -21.63
C SER A 481 -20.24 9.14 -21.65
N THR A 482 -19.21 8.60 -20.96
CA THR A 482 -17.90 9.26 -20.96
C THR A 482 -16.76 8.25 -20.93
N LEU A 483 -15.73 8.51 -21.72
CA LEU A 483 -14.41 7.91 -21.56
C LEU A 483 -13.60 8.83 -20.66
N LEU A 484 -13.04 8.28 -19.60
CA LEU A 484 -12.35 9.06 -18.57
C LEU A 484 -11.01 8.41 -18.22
N GLU A 485 -9.95 9.19 -18.26
CA GLU A 485 -8.64 8.82 -17.72
C GLU A 485 -8.33 9.76 -16.55
N ALA A 486 -7.97 9.22 -15.39
CA ALA A 486 -7.73 10.03 -14.19
C ALA A 486 -6.52 9.55 -13.38
N ASP A 487 -5.77 10.50 -12.85
CA ASP A 487 -4.72 10.36 -11.83
C ASP A 487 -5.21 11.11 -10.58
N LEU A 488 -5.55 10.33 -9.56
CA LEU A 488 -6.10 10.85 -8.31
C LEU A 488 -5.09 10.65 -7.18
N VAL A 489 -4.88 11.68 -6.40
CA VAL A 489 -4.24 11.58 -5.09
C VAL A 489 -5.34 11.41 -4.05
N LEU A 490 -5.25 10.35 -3.26
CA LEU A 490 -6.20 10.07 -2.18
C LEU A 490 -5.58 10.47 -0.83
N ASN A 491 -6.40 11.03 0.04
CA ASN A 491 -6.01 11.33 1.42
C ASN A 491 -6.09 10.06 2.30
N GLU A 492 -5.83 10.22 3.59
CA GLU A 492 -5.85 9.13 4.59
C GLU A 492 -7.22 8.45 4.77
N HIS A 493 -8.28 9.06 4.27
CA HIS A 493 -9.65 8.52 4.27
C HIS A 493 -10.08 8.01 2.88
N TYR A 494 -9.14 7.90 1.93
CA TYR A 494 -9.35 7.45 0.55
C TYR A 494 -10.22 8.37 -0.31
N TYR A 495 -10.46 9.64 0.11
CA TYR A 495 -11.15 10.65 -0.71
C TYR A 495 -10.17 11.40 -1.62
N PRO A 496 -10.58 11.73 -2.85
CA PRO A 496 -9.73 12.51 -3.74
C PRO A 496 -9.37 13.89 -3.17
N VAL A 497 -8.11 14.26 -3.27
CA VAL A 497 -7.64 15.62 -2.98
C VAL A 497 -7.96 16.47 -4.21
N TYR A 498 -9.00 17.30 -4.13
CA TYR A 498 -9.57 18.00 -5.29
C TYR A 498 -8.55 18.86 -6.05
N SER A 499 -7.64 19.55 -5.36
CA SER A 499 -6.58 20.36 -5.99
C SER A 499 -5.61 19.53 -6.84
N ASP A 500 -5.48 18.25 -6.52
CA ASP A 500 -4.47 17.35 -7.09
C ASP A 500 -5.08 16.39 -8.14
N ILE A 501 -6.38 16.57 -8.47
CA ILE A 501 -7.01 15.80 -9.54
C ILE A 501 -6.40 16.18 -10.89
N SER A 502 -5.93 15.19 -11.63
CA SER A 502 -5.54 15.31 -13.02
C SER A 502 -6.34 14.28 -13.83
N SER A 503 -7.19 14.74 -14.71
CA SER A 503 -7.97 13.83 -15.55
C SER A 503 -8.31 14.44 -16.89
N SER A 504 -8.61 13.60 -17.87
CA SER A 504 -9.14 13.99 -19.16
C SER A 504 -10.24 13.04 -19.58
N GLY A 505 -11.18 13.55 -20.34
CA GLY A 505 -12.30 12.73 -20.77
C GLY A 505 -13.02 13.24 -22.00
N LYS A 506 -13.86 12.35 -22.53
CA LYS A 506 -14.73 12.67 -23.67
C LYS A 506 -16.15 12.25 -23.30
N LEU A 507 -17.06 13.24 -23.23
CA LEU A 507 -18.45 13.00 -22.86
C LEU A 507 -19.33 13.07 -24.11
N THR A 508 -20.24 12.12 -24.25
CA THR A 508 -21.25 12.08 -25.30
C THR A 508 -22.64 11.94 -24.70
N SER A 509 -23.64 12.54 -25.38
CA SER A 509 -25.05 12.34 -25.03
C SER A 509 -25.88 12.49 -26.30
N ASP A 510 -26.85 11.61 -26.49
CA ASP A 510 -27.74 11.70 -27.64
C ASP A 510 -28.64 12.93 -27.56
N GLU A 511 -29.17 13.22 -26.36
CA GLU A 511 -30.01 14.38 -26.12
C GLU A 511 -29.82 14.88 -24.66
N VAL A 512 -29.63 16.18 -24.50
CA VAL A 512 -29.63 16.85 -23.21
C VAL A 512 -30.74 17.91 -23.22
N GLU A 513 -31.68 17.82 -22.29
CA GLU A 513 -32.63 18.90 -22.08
C GLU A 513 -32.11 19.84 -20.97
N ILE A 514 -32.09 21.12 -21.27
CA ILE A 514 -31.64 22.17 -20.33
C ILE A 514 -32.85 22.75 -19.60
N LEU A 515 -32.92 22.50 -18.31
CA LEU A 515 -34.01 22.99 -17.44
C LEU A 515 -33.85 24.49 -17.19
N ALA A 516 -34.92 25.12 -16.69
CA ALA A 516 -34.92 26.54 -16.34
C ALA A 516 -33.83 26.85 -15.31
N ASN A 517 -33.00 27.85 -15.59
CA ASN A 517 -31.92 28.27 -14.69
C ASN A 517 -31.55 29.75 -14.93
N PRO A 518 -30.97 30.41 -13.92
CA PRO A 518 -30.72 31.88 -13.99
C PRO A 518 -29.77 32.30 -15.14
N ILE A 519 -28.83 31.44 -15.54
CA ILE A 519 -27.86 31.73 -16.61
C ILE A 519 -28.61 31.82 -17.95
N PHE A 520 -29.45 30.84 -18.27
CA PHE A 520 -30.22 30.83 -19.50
C PHE A 520 -31.25 31.93 -19.54
N ASP A 521 -31.86 32.29 -18.40
CA ASP A 521 -32.80 33.41 -18.34
C ASP A 521 -32.12 34.75 -18.64
N GLN A 522 -30.90 34.96 -18.20
CA GLN A 522 -30.11 36.12 -18.59
C GLN A 522 -29.74 36.06 -20.07
N LEU A 523 -29.33 34.92 -20.60
CA LEU A 523 -28.95 34.75 -22.03
C LEU A 523 -30.11 35.06 -22.97
N LYS A 524 -31.37 34.79 -22.57
CA LYS A 524 -32.58 35.19 -23.31
C LYS A 524 -32.68 36.71 -23.53
N SER A 525 -32.13 37.51 -22.64
CA SER A 525 -32.16 38.97 -22.80
C SER A 525 -31.29 39.47 -23.97
N TYR A 526 -30.29 38.66 -24.37
CA TYR A 526 -29.38 39.03 -25.47
C TYR A 526 -29.77 38.38 -26.80
N ALA A 527 -30.28 37.14 -26.78
CA ALA A 527 -30.61 36.39 -28.01
C ALA A 527 -31.85 35.48 -27.77
N ALA A 528 -33.00 36.10 -27.62
CA ALA A 528 -34.24 35.42 -27.26
C ALA A 528 -34.60 34.25 -28.22
N GLY A 529 -34.34 34.41 -29.51
CA GLY A 529 -34.65 33.39 -30.50
C GLY A 529 -33.78 32.13 -30.39
N LEU A 530 -32.52 32.24 -29.88
CA LEU A 530 -31.60 31.14 -29.67
C LEU A 530 -31.94 30.34 -28.37
N PHE A 531 -32.37 31.06 -27.34
CA PHE A 531 -32.64 30.49 -25.99
C PHE A 531 -34.16 30.43 -25.70
N LYS A 532 -34.98 30.02 -26.67
CA LYS A 532 -36.41 29.75 -26.53
C LYS A 532 -36.71 28.59 -25.60
N GLU A 533 -37.95 28.37 -25.25
CA GLU A 533 -38.42 27.19 -24.54
C GLU A 533 -38.09 25.91 -25.34
N ASN A 534 -37.96 24.78 -24.66
CA ASN A 534 -37.48 23.48 -25.21
C ASN A 534 -36.01 23.54 -25.67
N LYS A 535 -35.16 23.76 -24.70
CA LYS A 535 -33.69 23.84 -24.91
C LYS A 535 -33.07 22.47 -24.99
N LYS A 536 -33.08 21.89 -26.17
CA LYS A 536 -32.51 20.58 -26.42
C LYS A 536 -31.16 20.71 -27.14
N VAL A 537 -30.15 20.05 -26.63
CA VAL A 537 -28.86 19.85 -27.28
C VAL A 537 -28.82 18.40 -27.75
N GLU A 538 -28.72 18.20 -29.06
CA GLU A 538 -28.67 16.86 -29.66
C GLU A 538 -27.23 16.51 -30.03
N ASN A 539 -26.89 15.20 -29.92
CA ASN A 539 -25.58 14.66 -30.31
C ASN A 539 -24.43 15.44 -29.65
N LEU A 540 -24.55 15.67 -28.35
CA LEU A 540 -23.50 16.34 -27.56
C LEU A 540 -22.22 15.49 -27.58
N ASN A 541 -21.09 16.12 -27.86
CA ASN A 541 -19.77 15.47 -27.87
C ASN A 541 -18.75 16.50 -27.44
N LEU A 542 -18.26 16.38 -26.21
CA LEU A 542 -17.32 17.35 -25.65
C LEU A 542 -16.11 16.68 -25.01
N SER A 543 -14.97 17.32 -25.15
CA SER A 543 -13.72 16.93 -24.48
C SER A 543 -13.48 17.85 -23.28
N TYR A 544 -13.02 17.26 -22.20
CA TYR A 544 -12.76 18.03 -20.97
C TYR A 544 -11.49 17.52 -20.28
N GLU A 545 -10.90 18.39 -19.47
CA GLU A 545 -9.84 17.97 -18.53
C GLU A 545 -10.02 18.62 -17.15
N PHE A 546 -9.56 17.94 -16.12
CA PHE A 546 -9.34 18.49 -14.78
C PHE A 546 -7.85 18.70 -14.62
N LYS A 547 -7.47 19.93 -14.34
CA LYS A 547 -6.06 20.29 -14.20
C LYS A 547 -5.90 21.56 -13.38
N ASP A 548 -4.93 21.56 -12.47
CA ASP A 548 -4.60 22.73 -11.65
C ASP A 548 -5.83 23.33 -10.93
N GLY A 549 -6.70 22.46 -10.39
CA GLY A 549 -7.92 22.85 -9.69
C GLY A 549 -9.01 23.45 -10.59
N LYS A 550 -8.98 23.14 -11.89
CA LYS A 550 -9.98 23.60 -12.85
C LYS A 550 -10.56 22.44 -13.65
N PHE A 551 -11.87 22.51 -13.88
CA PHE A 551 -12.54 21.76 -14.95
C PHE A 551 -12.48 22.62 -16.20
N ILE A 552 -11.84 22.16 -17.24
CA ILE A 552 -11.62 22.87 -18.50
C ILE A 552 -12.40 22.13 -19.59
N LEU A 553 -13.23 22.89 -20.30
CA LEU A 553 -13.97 22.41 -21.46
C LEU A 553 -13.26 22.89 -22.74
N ASP A 554 -12.82 21.93 -23.53
CA ASP A 554 -12.22 22.22 -24.84
C ASP A 554 -13.23 22.87 -25.80
N SER A 555 -12.70 23.58 -26.80
CA SER A 555 -13.56 24.23 -27.80
C SER A 555 -14.42 23.18 -28.50
N THR A 556 -15.70 23.17 -28.22
CA THR A 556 -16.65 22.13 -28.60
C THR A 556 -17.80 22.76 -29.41
N ALA A 557 -18.10 22.12 -30.56
CA ALA A 557 -19.31 22.48 -31.34
C ALA A 557 -20.53 21.78 -30.73
N VAL A 558 -21.54 22.54 -30.37
CA VAL A 558 -22.81 22.02 -29.88
C VAL A 558 -23.95 22.57 -30.74
N LYS A 559 -25.04 21.81 -30.86
CA LYS A 559 -26.19 22.19 -31.61
C LYS A 559 -27.38 22.45 -30.67
N LEU A 560 -27.76 23.70 -30.54
CA LEU A 560 -28.90 24.13 -29.72
C LEU A 560 -30.03 24.63 -30.63
N ASN A 561 -31.19 24.01 -30.59
CA ASN A 561 -32.34 24.40 -31.42
C ASN A 561 -31.99 24.56 -32.91
N ASN A 562 -31.21 23.67 -33.50
CA ASN A 562 -30.73 23.67 -34.87
C ASN A 562 -29.70 24.77 -35.22
N TYR A 563 -29.15 25.47 -34.20
CA TYR A 563 -28.06 26.43 -34.39
C TYR A 563 -26.72 25.87 -33.85
N ASP A 564 -25.71 26.02 -34.66
CA ASP A 564 -24.36 25.61 -34.30
C ASP A 564 -23.75 26.66 -33.37
N LEU A 565 -23.32 26.23 -32.20
CA LEU A 565 -22.62 27.02 -31.21
C LEU A 565 -21.24 26.41 -30.96
N THR A 566 -20.28 27.23 -30.67
CA THR A 566 -18.99 26.78 -30.13
C THR A 566 -18.89 27.26 -28.69
N LEU A 567 -18.60 26.29 -27.79
CA LEU A 567 -18.49 26.54 -26.34
C LEU A 567 -17.11 26.10 -25.89
N SER A 568 -16.44 26.93 -25.07
CA SER A 568 -15.18 26.59 -24.40
C SER A 568 -15.05 27.36 -23.11
N GLY A 569 -14.17 26.93 -22.21
CA GLY A 569 -13.97 27.67 -20.97
C GLY A 569 -13.61 26.78 -19.79
N TYR A 570 -13.77 27.32 -18.58
CA TYR A 570 -13.43 26.57 -17.37
C TYR A 570 -14.28 26.97 -16.15
N THR A 571 -14.36 26.03 -15.20
CA THR A 571 -14.81 26.30 -13.81
C THR A 571 -13.66 25.93 -12.86
N SER A 572 -13.32 26.83 -11.95
CA SER A 572 -12.29 26.60 -10.93
C SER A 572 -12.88 26.08 -9.61
N LEU A 573 -12.02 25.55 -8.75
CA LEU A 573 -12.39 24.96 -7.45
C LEU A 573 -13.09 25.99 -6.53
N ASP A 574 -12.75 27.28 -6.65
CA ASP A 574 -13.41 28.39 -5.95
C ASP A 574 -14.71 28.86 -6.64
N GLN A 575 -15.25 28.02 -7.53
CA GLN A 575 -16.54 28.24 -8.25
C GLN A 575 -16.56 29.48 -9.15
N LYS A 576 -15.41 29.97 -9.60
CA LYS A 576 -15.35 30.98 -10.63
C LYS A 576 -15.37 30.34 -12.01
N ILE A 577 -16.11 30.95 -12.90
CA ILE A 577 -16.29 30.50 -14.28
C ILE A 577 -15.73 31.52 -15.27
N ASN A 578 -15.33 31.02 -16.44
CA ASN A 578 -15.04 31.81 -17.61
C ASN A 578 -15.32 30.95 -18.85
N TYR A 579 -16.47 31.17 -19.46
CA TYR A 579 -16.93 30.45 -20.65
C TYR A 579 -17.18 31.37 -21.80
N ASP A 580 -16.69 30.99 -22.97
CA ASP A 580 -16.92 31.70 -24.23
C ASP A 580 -17.89 30.89 -25.10
N LEU A 581 -18.96 31.53 -25.50
CA LEU A 581 -19.98 30.96 -26.38
C LEU A 581 -20.02 31.80 -27.67
N SER A 582 -19.89 31.14 -28.82
CA SER A 582 -20.00 31.86 -30.11
C SER A 582 -20.96 31.10 -31.08
N SER A 583 -21.65 31.87 -31.93
CA SER A 583 -22.57 31.33 -32.90
C SER A 583 -22.82 32.33 -34.03
N LYS A 584 -23.37 31.84 -35.15
CA LYS A 584 -23.92 32.68 -36.21
C LYS A 584 -25.45 32.58 -36.12
N ILE A 585 -26.11 33.68 -35.73
CA ILE A 585 -27.54 33.65 -35.47
C ILE A 585 -28.27 34.57 -36.46
N PRO A 586 -29.55 34.27 -36.81
CA PRO A 586 -30.38 35.19 -37.58
C PRO A 586 -30.52 36.55 -36.89
N VAL A 587 -30.48 37.61 -37.63
CA VAL A 587 -30.68 38.97 -37.11
C VAL A 587 -32.01 39.10 -36.37
N SER A 588 -33.03 38.33 -36.77
CA SER A 588 -34.35 38.29 -36.12
C SER A 588 -34.31 37.78 -34.67
N PHE A 589 -33.23 37.11 -34.24
CA PHE A 589 -33.07 36.57 -32.87
C PHE A 589 -32.57 37.65 -31.89
N LEU A 590 -32.01 38.75 -32.40
CA LEU A 590 -31.62 39.87 -31.57
C LEU A 590 -32.87 40.59 -31.08
N ASN A 591 -32.98 40.76 -29.77
CA ASN A 591 -34.19 41.35 -29.18
C ASN A 591 -34.49 42.77 -29.65
N ASN A 592 -35.79 43.08 -29.82
CA ASN A 592 -36.33 44.40 -30.24
C ASN A 592 -35.97 45.58 -29.33
N SER A 593 -35.28 45.36 -28.23
CA SER A 593 -34.87 46.41 -27.29
C SER A 593 -33.74 47.32 -27.82
N ASN A 594 -33.11 46.99 -28.95
CA ASN A 594 -32.06 47.79 -29.52
C ASN A 594 -32.62 48.63 -30.69
N LYS A 595 -33.19 49.79 -30.36
CA LYS A 595 -33.78 50.76 -31.34
C LYS A 595 -32.82 51.08 -32.50
N THR A 596 -31.51 50.99 -32.27
CA THR A 596 -30.49 51.31 -33.28
C THR A 596 -30.45 50.24 -34.37
N ILE A 597 -30.58 48.95 -34.06
CA ILE A 597 -30.58 47.86 -35.05
C ILE A 597 -31.87 47.92 -35.89
N ASN A 598 -33.01 48.15 -35.25
CA ASN A 598 -34.29 48.27 -35.96
C ASN A 598 -34.32 49.46 -36.88
N THR A 599 -33.70 50.61 -36.52
CA THR A 599 -33.58 51.80 -37.35
C THR A 599 -32.64 51.55 -38.53
N LEU A 600 -31.59 50.79 -38.36
CA LEU A 600 -30.65 50.43 -39.44
C LEU A 600 -31.30 49.42 -40.40
N LEU A 601 -32.03 48.41 -39.90
CA LEU A 601 -32.76 47.42 -40.71
C LEU A 601 -33.92 48.12 -41.54
N SER A 602 -34.57 49.12 -40.99
CA SER A 602 -35.64 49.85 -41.69
C SER A 602 -35.10 50.78 -42.80
N LYS A 603 -33.86 51.30 -42.64
CA LYS A 603 -33.20 52.16 -43.66
C LYS A 603 -32.55 51.36 -44.80
N THR A 604 -32.37 49.98 -44.64
CA THR A 604 -31.76 49.14 -45.66
C THR A 604 -32.77 48.35 -46.48
N LYS A 605 -34.09 48.70 -46.42
CA LYS A 605 -35.06 48.09 -47.35
C LYS A 605 -34.69 48.49 -48.77
N GLY A 606 -34.05 47.56 -49.48
CA GLY A 606 -33.67 47.76 -50.89
C GLY A 606 -32.21 47.61 -51.25
N VAL A 607 -31.36 47.34 -50.28
CA VAL A 607 -29.96 47.01 -50.52
C VAL A 607 -29.77 45.51 -50.21
N THR A 608 -29.67 44.73 -51.27
CA THR A 608 -29.41 43.26 -51.23
C THR A 608 -28.10 42.95 -50.48
N SER A 609 -28.20 42.04 -49.54
CA SER A 609 -27.17 41.28 -48.84
C SER A 609 -26.45 41.97 -47.68
N ILE A 610 -27.20 42.31 -46.63
CA ILE A 610 -26.69 42.02 -45.27
C ILE A 610 -26.92 40.50 -45.08
N SER A 611 -25.91 39.75 -44.75
CA SER A 611 -26.04 38.36 -44.34
C SER A 611 -27.20 38.23 -43.35
N ASP A 612 -28.16 37.37 -43.59
CA ASP A 612 -29.30 37.14 -42.72
C ASP A 612 -28.86 36.64 -41.33
N HIS A 613 -27.56 36.36 -41.17
CA HIS A 613 -26.96 35.88 -39.96
C HIS A 613 -25.80 36.79 -39.52
N VAL A 614 -25.70 37.03 -38.19
CA VAL A 614 -24.62 37.81 -37.56
C VAL A 614 -23.84 36.97 -36.57
N PRO A 615 -22.51 37.17 -36.47
CA PRO A 615 -21.76 36.52 -35.44
C PRO A 615 -22.13 37.09 -34.06
N LEU A 616 -22.39 36.20 -33.13
CA LEU A 616 -22.64 36.51 -31.73
C LEU A 616 -21.56 35.83 -30.88
N ALA A 617 -20.83 36.57 -30.09
CA ALA A 617 -19.95 36.07 -29.06
C ALA A 617 -20.47 36.54 -27.69
N ILE A 618 -20.53 35.59 -26.77
CA ILE A 618 -20.99 35.80 -25.39
C ILE A 618 -19.90 35.26 -24.48
N ASN A 619 -19.43 36.04 -23.53
CA ASN A 619 -18.57 35.60 -22.45
C ASN A 619 -19.38 35.59 -21.15
N ILE A 620 -19.31 34.45 -20.43
CA ILE A 620 -19.96 34.21 -19.13
C ILE A 620 -18.86 34.04 -18.10
N SER A 621 -18.69 34.98 -17.18
CA SER A 621 -17.56 34.99 -16.26
C SER A 621 -17.95 35.39 -14.85
N GLY A 622 -17.03 35.29 -13.90
CA GLY A 622 -17.25 35.64 -12.50
C GLY A 622 -17.69 34.44 -11.63
N ASP A 623 -18.46 34.69 -10.60
CA ASP A 623 -18.95 33.67 -9.69
C ASP A 623 -20.13 32.92 -10.35
N ILE A 624 -20.13 31.57 -10.25
CA ILE A 624 -21.15 30.74 -10.91
C ILE A 624 -22.58 31.02 -10.41
N LYS A 625 -22.73 31.47 -9.17
CA LYS A 625 -24.04 31.85 -8.59
C LYS A 625 -24.52 33.21 -9.01
N SER A 626 -23.61 34.08 -9.49
CA SER A 626 -23.91 35.45 -9.93
C SER A 626 -23.03 35.81 -11.13
N PRO A 627 -23.22 35.13 -12.26
CA PRO A 627 -22.34 35.31 -13.42
C PRO A 627 -22.53 36.68 -14.06
N VAL A 628 -21.46 37.21 -14.65
CA VAL A 628 -21.44 38.42 -15.45
C VAL A 628 -21.45 38.02 -16.94
N ILE A 629 -22.43 38.44 -17.67
CA ILE A 629 -22.56 38.13 -19.10
C ILE A 629 -22.17 39.40 -19.91
N SER A 630 -21.23 39.25 -20.83
CA SER A 630 -20.84 40.27 -21.79
C SER A 630 -21.00 39.75 -23.22
N THR A 631 -21.28 40.66 -24.17
CA THR A 631 -21.56 40.29 -25.55
C THR A 631 -20.85 41.17 -26.56
N SER A 632 -20.57 40.64 -27.75
CA SER A 632 -19.99 41.41 -28.91
C SER A 632 -20.96 42.32 -29.59
N LEU A 633 -22.22 42.47 -29.16
CA LEU A 633 -23.25 43.23 -29.85
C LEU A 633 -22.86 44.70 -30.00
N ASN A 634 -22.15 45.32 -29.07
CA ASN A 634 -21.70 46.69 -29.14
C ASN A 634 -20.63 46.94 -30.20
N GLU A 635 -19.73 45.99 -30.44
CA GLU A 635 -18.74 46.05 -31.52
C GLU A 635 -19.39 45.82 -32.89
N LEU A 636 -20.39 44.93 -32.96
CA LEU A 636 -21.18 44.72 -34.16
C LEU A 636 -21.88 46.01 -34.61
N ASN A 637 -22.46 46.76 -33.69
CA ASN A 637 -23.08 48.06 -33.96
C ASN A 637 -22.09 49.04 -34.58
N LYS A 638 -20.86 49.03 -34.12
CA LYS A 638 -19.80 49.92 -34.65
C LYS A 638 -19.35 49.50 -36.06
N GLN A 639 -19.12 48.20 -36.30
CA GLN A 639 -18.73 47.63 -37.59
C GLN A 639 -19.81 47.79 -38.66
N VAL A 640 -21.09 47.63 -38.31
CA VAL A 640 -22.20 47.79 -39.25
C VAL A 640 -22.31 49.30 -39.64
N SER A 641 -22.09 50.24 -38.74
CA SER A 641 -22.13 51.65 -39.07
C SER A 641 -20.95 52.11 -39.95
N GLU A 642 -19.77 51.51 -39.76
CA GLU A 642 -18.58 51.79 -40.57
C GLU A 642 -18.66 51.14 -41.96
N ASN A 643 -19.14 49.87 -42.06
CA ASN A 643 -19.30 49.17 -43.32
C ASN A 643 -20.39 49.78 -44.21
N VAL A 644 -21.45 50.36 -43.65
CA VAL A 644 -22.48 51.07 -44.42
C VAL A 644 -21.92 52.38 -45.00
N LYS A 645 -21.01 53.04 -44.31
CA LYS A 645 -20.36 54.24 -44.85
C LYS A 645 -19.36 53.96 -45.97
N GLU A 646 -18.63 52.89 -45.88
CA GLU A 646 -17.61 52.44 -46.87
C GLU A 646 -18.24 51.88 -48.15
N LYS A 647 -19.37 51.15 -48.06
CA LYS A 647 -20.07 50.59 -49.25
C LYS A 647 -20.80 51.62 -50.08
N LEU A 648 -21.09 52.84 -49.62
CA LEU A 648 -21.69 53.93 -50.40
C LEU A 648 -20.65 54.59 -51.28
N GLU A 649 -19.38 54.55 -50.97
CA GLU A 649 -18.30 55.22 -51.67
C GLU A 649 -17.60 54.38 -52.76
N ASN A 650 -17.71 53.02 -52.72
CA ASN A 650 -16.90 52.15 -53.58
C ASN A 650 -17.66 51.31 -54.58
N LYS A 651 -18.87 51.72 -55.05
CA LYS A 651 -19.73 50.90 -55.89
C LYS A 651 -19.59 51.08 -57.38
N ILE A 652 -18.48 51.60 -57.94
CA ILE A 652 -18.34 51.79 -59.39
C ILE A 652 -17.08 51.17 -60.02
N THR A 653 -16.08 50.67 -59.26
CA THR A 653 -14.90 50.08 -59.94
C THR A 653 -14.47 48.80 -59.22
N ASP A 654 -14.23 47.74 -60.01
CA ASP A 654 -13.47 46.53 -59.66
C ASP A 654 -14.25 45.28 -59.13
N ILE A 655 -15.17 44.77 -60.01
CA ILE A 655 -15.79 43.43 -59.66
C ILE A 655 -15.06 42.22 -60.34
N LYS A 656 -14.15 42.44 -61.30
CA LYS A 656 -13.56 41.29 -62.02
C LYS A 656 -12.17 40.84 -61.57
N ASP A 657 -11.36 41.73 -61.03
CA ASP A 657 -9.96 41.36 -60.68
C ASP A 657 -9.80 40.90 -59.25
N ASN A 658 -10.75 41.22 -58.38
CA ASN A 658 -10.64 40.88 -56.96
C ASN A 658 -10.99 39.43 -56.59
N ALA A 659 -11.79 38.72 -57.42
CA ALA A 659 -12.23 37.36 -57.10
C ALA A 659 -11.09 36.34 -57.20
N ILE A 660 -10.23 36.50 -58.18
CA ILE A 660 -9.10 35.55 -58.38
C ILE A 660 -8.00 35.82 -57.32
N GLN A 661 -7.70 37.10 -57.07
CA GLN A 661 -6.69 37.47 -56.07
C GLN A 661 -7.09 37.07 -54.65
N LEU A 662 -8.40 37.16 -54.34
CA LEU A 662 -8.93 36.75 -53.06
C LEU A 662 -8.91 35.24 -52.84
N ALA A 663 -9.16 34.46 -53.94
CA ALA A 663 -9.06 33.02 -53.86
C ALA A 663 -7.61 32.52 -53.65
N GLU A 664 -6.66 33.17 -54.33
CA GLU A 664 -5.22 32.88 -54.15
C GLU A 664 -4.73 33.24 -52.76
N GLN A 665 -5.12 34.43 -52.23
CA GLN A 665 -4.78 34.83 -50.86
C GLN A 665 -5.36 33.90 -49.81
N LYS A 666 -6.63 33.45 -49.99
CA LYS A 666 -7.25 32.48 -49.10
C LYS A 666 -6.55 31.10 -49.14
N ALA A 667 -6.14 30.70 -50.34
CA ALA A 667 -5.38 29.45 -50.52
C ALA A 667 -4.02 29.49 -49.80
N GLU A 668 -3.30 30.57 -49.99
CA GLU A 668 -2.00 30.79 -49.29
C GLU A 668 -2.18 30.84 -47.77
N GLU A 669 -3.24 31.52 -47.29
CA GLU A 669 -3.52 31.63 -45.86
C GLU A 669 -3.89 30.28 -45.24
N ILE A 670 -4.69 29.45 -45.91
CA ILE A 670 -5.03 28.08 -45.48
C ILE A 670 -3.77 27.25 -45.33
N ILE A 671 -2.88 27.27 -46.31
CA ILE A 671 -1.60 26.53 -46.28
C ILE A 671 -0.71 27.06 -45.13
N ARG A 672 -0.64 28.40 -45.00
CA ARG A 672 0.18 29.01 -43.94
C ARG A 672 -0.31 28.57 -42.55
N ILE A 673 -1.61 28.68 -42.30
CA ILE A 673 -2.23 28.35 -41.01
C ILE A 673 -2.04 26.83 -40.73
N ALA A 674 -2.23 25.96 -41.74
CA ALA A 674 -2.04 24.55 -41.59
C ALA A 674 -0.58 24.19 -41.24
N LYS A 675 0.38 24.83 -41.94
CA LYS A 675 1.82 24.62 -41.63
C LYS A 675 2.18 25.15 -40.23
N GLU A 676 1.66 26.32 -39.86
CA GLU A 676 1.88 26.89 -38.52
C GLU A 676 1.32 25.98 -37.41
N ASN A 677 0.08 25.50 -37.60
CA ASN A 677 -0.55 24.59 -36.65
C ASN A 677 0.18 23.22 -36.60
N ALA A 678 0.59 22.68 -37.75
CA ALA A 678 1.37 21.45 -37.82
C ALA A 678 2.73 21.62 -37.10
N GLN A 679 3.40 22.74 -37.35
CA GLN A 679 4.66 23.06 -36.66
C GLN A 679 4.47 23.24 -35.16
N LYS A 680 3.42 23.94 -34.75
CA LYS A 680 3.06 24.14 -33.35
C LYS A 680 2.82 22.79 -32.66
N LEU A 681 2.11 21.88 -33.31
CA LEU A 681 1.88 20.52 -32.81
C LEU A 681 3.20 19.75 -32.62
N ARG A 682 4.12 19.86 -33.58
CA ARG A 682 5.45 19.24 -33.46
C ARG A 682 6.25 19.86 -32.31
N ASP A 683 6.21 21.18 -32.18
CA ASP A 683 6.93 21.90 -31.13
C ASP A 683 6.40 21.57 -29.73
N GLU A 684 5.07 21.54 -29.57
CA GLU A 684 4.40 21.15 -28.32
C GLU A 684 4.73 19.68 -27.95
N ALA A 685 4.73 18.78 -28.94
CA ALA A 685 5.08 17.38 -28.73
C ALA A 685 6.55 17.24 -28.33
N ASN A 686 7.44 17.99 -28.99
CA ASN A 686 8.87 18.02 -28.64
C ASN A 686 9.09 18.57 -27.25
N GLU A 687 8.38 19.64 -26.88
CA GLU A 687 8.47 20.21 -25.54
C GLU A 687 8.03 19.20 -24.47
N LYS A 688 6.89 18.53 -24.71
CA LYS A 688 6.37 17.48 -23.82
C LYS A 688 7.35 16.29 -23.73
N ALA A 689 7.84 15.82 -24.86
CA ALA A 689 8.82 14.74 -24.92
C ALA A 689 10.11 15.09 -24.18
N ASN A 690 10.66 16.29 -24.43
CA ASN A 690 11.86 16.79 -23.76
C ASN A 690 11.65 16.91 -22.24
N LYS A 691 10.45 17.36 -21.84
CA LYS A 691 10.10 17.46 -20.41
C LYS A 691 10.10 16.06 -19.74
N ILE A 692 9.50 15.08 -20.41
CA ILE A 692 9.49 13.68 -19.93
C ILE A 692 10.93 13.15 -19.80
N GLU A 693 11.75 13.37 -20.83
CA GLU A 693 13.17 12.93 -20.82
C GLU A 693 13.99 13.62 -19.73
N LEU A 694 13.80 14.94 -19.56
CA LEU A 694 14.48 15.72 -18.53
C LEU A 694 14.05 15.28 -17.12
N GLU A 695 12.74 15.08 -16.92
CA GLU A 695 12.19 14.60 -15.68
C GLU A 695 12.67 13.17 -15.37
N ALA A 696 12.73 12.31 -16.38
CA ALA A 696 13.24 10.95 -16.22
C ALA A 696 14.72 10.96 -15.81
N LYS A 697 15.54 11.79 -16.43
CA LYS A 697 16.96 11.96 -16.06
C LYS A 697 17.10 12.48 -14.63
N LYS A 698 16.33 13.51 -14.28
CA LYS A 698 16.33 14.09 -12.92
C LYS A 698 15.87 13.06 -11.88
N ASN A 699 14.83 12.31 -12.20
CA ASN A 699 14.34 11.24 -11.32
C ASN A 699 15.36 10.11 -11.19
N ARG A 700 16.10 9.82 -12.27
CA ARG A 700 17.22 8.88 -12.24
C ARG A 700 18.32 9.36 -11.29
N GLU A 701 18.74 10.62 -11.41
CA GLU A 701 19.76 11.23 -10.53
C GLU A 701 19.32 11.18 -9.06
N ILE A 702 18.04 11.54 -8.80
CA ILE A 702 17.45 11.48 -7.44
C ILE A 702 17.40 10.03 -6.93
N ALA A 703 17.02 9.09 -7.79
CA ALA A 703 16.97 7.66 -7.44
C ALA A 703 18.37 7.10 -7.15
N ASP A 704 19.36 7.47 -7.95
CA ASP A 704 20.73 7.03 -7.76
C ASP A 704 21.33 7.63 -6.47
N GLU A 705 21.00 8.90 -6.15
CA GLU A 705 21.40 9.56 -4.90
C GLU A 705 20.71 8.89 -3.69
N LYS A 706 19.41 8.65 -3.77
CA LYS A 706 18.65 7.93 -2.74
C LYS A 706 19.13 6.49 -2.57
N THR A 707 19.45 5.82 -3.66
CA THR A 707 20.04 4.47 -3.63
C THR A 707 21.34 4.50 -2.80
N LYS A 708 22.19 5.46 -3.06
CA LYS A 708 23.45 5.62 -2.30
C LYS A 708 23.16 5.90 -0.82
N GLU A 709 22.21 6.80 -0.54
CA GLU A 709 21.82 7.11 0.83
C GLU A 709 21.25 5.88 1.56
N GLU A 710 20.37 5.13 0.89
CA GLU A 710 19.77 3.92 1.48
C GLU A 710 20.81 2.82 1.70
N VAL A 711 21.70 2.62 0.74
CA VAL A 711 22.82 1.66 0.86
C VAL A 711 23.74 2.07 2.02
N ASP A 712 24.10 3.35 2.10
CA ASP A 712 24.94 3.87 3.20
C ASP A 712 24.23 3.77 4.56
N LYS A 713 22.96 4.07 4.60
CA LYS A 713 22.13 3.91 5.81
C LYS A 713 22.09 2.43 6.23
N PHE A 714 21.81 1.54 5.29
CA PHE A 714 21.77 0.10 5.53
C PHE A 714 23.12 -0.40 6.06
N LYS A 715 24.23 -0.01 5.44
CA LYS A 715 25.59 -0.33 5.93
C LYS A 715 25.82 0.22 7.31
N LYS A 716 25.48 1.49 7.54
CA LYS A 716 25.67 2.18 8.82
C LYS A 716 24.87 1.48 9.95
N GLU A 717 23.65 1.09 9.67
CA GLU A 717 22.80 0.36 10.63
C GLU A 717 23.37 -1.04 10.91
N GLY A 718 23.72 -1.77 9.87
CA GLY A 718 24.37 -3.10 10.02
C GLY A 718 25.70 -3.03 10.77
N TYR A 719 26.52 -2.05 10.46
CA TYR A 719 27.79 -1.85 11.17
C TYR A 719 27.58 -1.36 12.61
N LYS A 720 26.54 -0.55 12.86
CA LYS A 720 26.16 -0.11 14.21
C LYS A 720 25.67 -1.31 15.02
N ALA A 721 24.87 -2.19 14.43
CA ALA A 721 24.44 -3.43 15.06
C ALA A 721 25.64 -4.34 15.37
N ALA A 722 26.55 -4.51 14.41
CA ALA A 722 27.79 -5.29 14.62
C ALA A 722 28.66 -4.64 15.73
N LYS A 723 28.79 -3.33 15.74
CA LYS A 723 29.54 -2.60 16.78
C LYS A 723 28.87 -2.71 18.15
N LYS A 724 27.53 -2.71 18.19
CA LYS A 724 26.77 -2.89 19.42
C LYS A 724 27.04 -4.28 20.03
N VAL A 725 26.99 -5.32 19.21
CA VAL A 725 27.33 -6.70 19.64
C VAL A 725 28.75 -6.75 20.23
N MET A 726 29.69 -6.08 19.61
CA MET A 726 31.08 -6.00 20.16
C MET A 726 31.17 -5.19 21.46
N GLY A 727 30.44 -4.09 21.56
CA GLY A 727 30.47 -3.21 22.73
C GLY A 727 29.79 -3.78 23.96
N GLU A 728 28.80 -4.63 23.78
CA GLU A 728 28.06 -5.27 24.87
C GLU A 728 28.82 -6.42 25.52
N ALA A 729 29.82 -6.96 24.87
CA ALA A 729 30.62 -8.08 25.33
C ALA A 729 31.66 -7.63 26.37
N LYS A 730 31.41 -7.88 27.63
CA LYS A 730 32.28 -7.43 28.75
C LYS A 730 33.29 -8.48 29.22
N SER A 731 33.00 -9.77 29.01
CA SER A 731 33.94 -10.82 29.37
C SER A 731 34.86 -11.14 28.17
N PRO A 732 36.07 -11.68 28.40
CA PRO A 732 36.94 -12.10 27.31
C PRO A 732 36.29 -13.05 26.32
N VAL A 733 35.55 -14.04 26.81
CA VAL A 733 34.85 -15.02 25.99
C VAL A 733 33.74 -14.36 25.17
N ALA A 734 32.96 -13.50 25.82
CA ALA A 734 31.90 -12.76 25.13
C ALA A 734 32.47 -11.81 24.05
N LYS A 735 33.63 -11.20 24.27
CA LYS A 735 34.29 -10.35 23.28
C LYS A 735 34.70 -11.09 22.01
N ILE A 736 35.15 -12.32 22.12
CA ILE A 736 35.55 -13.12 20.97
C ILE A 736 34.33 -13.57 20.17
N ALA A 737 33.32 -14.08 20.87
CA ALA A 737 32.06 -14.45 20.24
C ALA A 737 31.43 -13.23 19.51
N ALA A 738 31.38 -12.09 20.21
CA ALA A 738 30.88 -10.84 19.65
C ALA A 738 31.69 -10.36 18.43
N LYS A 739 33.00 -10.55 18.43
CA LYS A 739 33.88 -10.18 17.32
C LYS A 739 33.60 -11.03 16.07
N LYS A 740 33.43 -12.33 16.23
CA LYS A 740 33.07 -13.26 15.13
C LYS A 740 31.68 -12.95 14.58
N VAL A 741 30.70 -12.78 15.46
CA VAL A 741 29.33 -12.40 15.09
C VAL A 741 29.34 -11.04 14.38
N ALA A 742 30.04 -10.05 14.92
CA ALA A 742 30.13 -8.73 14.32
C ALA A 742 30.81 -8.76 12.94
N TYR A 743 31.85 -9.59 12.76
CA TYR A 743 32.50 -9.78 11.47
C TYR A 743 31.54 -10.39 10.44
N LYS A 744 30.85 -11.45 10.81
CA LYS A 744 29.83 -12.11 9.95
C LYS A 744 28.71 -11.12 9.61
N MET A 745 28.19 -10.40 10.58
CA MET A 745 27.16 -9.36 10.37
C MET A 745 27.63 -8.27 9.38
N LYS A 746 28.87 -7.81 9.50
CA LYS A 746 29.43 -6.81 8.57
C LYS A 746 29.51 -7.36 7.15
N LYS A 747 30.04 -8.59 6.99
CA LYS A 747 30.17 -9.24 5.68
C LYS A 747 28.79 -9.43 5.02
N GLU A 748 27.83 -9.96 5.75
CA GLU A 748 26.45 -10.10 5.26
C GLU A 748 25.81 -8.75 4.93
N THR A 749 26.09 -7.73 5.75
CA THR A 749 25.63 -6.36 5.49
C THR A 749 26.19 -5.85 4.16
N ASP A 750 27.47 -6.06 3.89
CA ASP A 750 28.11 -5.61 2.65
C ASP A 750 27.54 -6.34 1.43
N GLU A 751 27.33 -7.66 1.52
CA GLU A 751 26.75 -8.47 0.44
C GLU A 751 25.30 -8.05 0.15
N LYS A 752 24.48 -7.90 1.18
CA LYS A 752 23.09 -7.45 1.05
C LYS A 752 23.01 -6.00 0.55
N ALA A 753 23.89 -5.12 1.01
CA ALA A 753 23.98 -3.73 0.53
C ALA A 753 24.31 -3.66 -0.98
N LYS A 754 25.24 -4.49 -1.44
CA LYS A 754 25.59 -4.58 -2.87
C LYS A 754 24.43 -5.14 -3.72
N ALA A 755 23.71 -6.13 -3.20
CA ALA A 755 22.54 -6.69 -3.88
C ALA A 755 21.41 -5.64 -3.96
N LEU A 756 21.19 -4.89 -2.88
CA LEU A 756 20.23 -3.78 -2.83
C LEU A 756 20.58 -2.70 -3.86
N GLU A 757 21.83 -2.27 -3.89
CA GLU A 757 22.33 -1.26 -4.85
C GLU A 757 22.09 -1.68 -6.31
N ASN A 758 22.45 -2.92 -6.64
CA ASN A 758 22.27 -3.46 -7.99
C ASN A 758 20.78 -3.50 -8.39
N ARG A 759 19.93 -3.91 -7.47
CA ARG A 759 18.48 -3.98 -7.70
C ARG A 759 17.89 -2.59 -7.93
N LEU A 760 18.21 -1.62 -7.08
CA LEU A 760 17.67 -0.27 -7.16
C LEU A 760 18.15 0.44 -8.44
N ASN A 761 19.44 0.32 -8.78
CA ASN A 761 20.00 0.92 -10.00
C ASN A 761 19.35 0.33 -11.26
N LYS A 762 19.13 -0.98 -11.31
CA LYS A 762 18.45 -1.64 -12.44
C LYS A 762 17.01 -1.16 -12.59
N THR A 763 16.33 -0.94 -11.47
CA THR A 763 14.96 -0.42 -11.46
C THR A 763 14.92 1.02 -12.02
N SER A 764 15.80 1.91 -11.54
CA SER A 764 15.84 3.30 -12.02
C SER A 764 16.20 3.39 -13.51
N GLU A 765 17.12 2.55 -13.98
CA GLU A 765 17.48 2.46 -15.41
C GLU A 765 16.29 2.02 -16.28
N ASN A 766 15.52 1.06 -15.84
CA ASN A 766 14.34 0.59 -16.58
C ASN A 766 13.26 1.67 -16.67
N VAL A 767 13.03 2.41 -15.60
CA VAL A 767 12.07 3.52 -15.59
C VAL A 767 12.51 4.62 -16.57
N GLU A 768 13.76 4.98 -16.57
CA GLU A 768 14.32 5.95 -17.54
C GLU A 768 14.12 5.49 -18.99
N LYS A 769 14.44 4.23 -19.29
CA LYS A 769 14.27 3.66 -20.64
C LYS A 769 12.82 3.68 -21.12
N LEU A 770 11.87 3.40 -20.21
CA LEU A 770 10.43 3.46 -20.52
C LEU A 770 9.99 4.90 -20.80
N ALA A 771 10.44 5.87 -20.04
CA ALA A 771 10.14 7.28 -20.25
C ALA A 771 10.66 7.78 -21.61
N PHE A 772 11.89 7.42 -21.98
CA PHE A 772 12.45 7.77 -23.31
C PHE A 772 11.63 7.15 -24.44
N LYS A 773 11.19 5.91 -24.28
CA LYS A 773 10.33 5.23 -25.27
C LYS A 773 8.98 5.94 -25.42
N GLN A 774 8.42 6.42 -24.31
CA GLN A 774 7.16 7.19 -24.29
C GLN A 774 7.36 8.56 -24.95
N ALA A 775 8.44 9.25 -24.69
CA ALA A 775 8.77 10.53 -25.32
C ALA A 775 8.88 10.40 -26.85
N GLU A 776 9.54 9.38 -27.31
CA GLU A 776 9.66 9.11 -28.76
C GLU A 776 8.30 8.80 -29.40
N LYS A 777 7.45 8.04 -28.72
CA LYS A 777 6.08 7.77 -29.21
C LYS A 777 5.28 9.06 -29.40
N ILE A 778 5.38 10.00 -28.45
CA ILE A 778 4.72 11.32 -28.52
C ILE A 778 5.19 12.10 -29.78
N ARG A 779 6.49 12.11 -30.06
CA ARG A 779 7.05 12.78 -31.26
C ARG A 779 6.50 12.17 -32.56
N VAL A 780 6.49 10.85 -32.65
CA VAL A 780 6.02 10.14 -33.85
C VAL A 780 4.53 10.39 -34.11
N GLU A 781 3.69 10.25 -33.10
CA GLU A 781 2.24 10.50 -33.20
C GLU A 781 1.92 11.95 -33.59
N ALA A 782 2.65 12.91 -33.07
CA ALA A 782 2.46 14.32 -33.41
C ALA A 782 2.89 14.60 -34.85
N ASP A 783 3.97 14.01 -35.32
CA ASP A 783 4.44 14.18 -36.69
C ASP A 783 3.46 13.55 -37.72
N GLU A 784 2.89 12.39 -37.39
CA GLU A 784 1.83 11.77 -38.23
C GLU A 784 0.60 12.67 -38.33
N LYS A 785 0.14 13.24 -37.20
CA LYS A 785 -1.00 14.17 -37.16
C LYS A 785 -0.70 15.47 -37.91
N ALA A 786 0.49 16.01 -37.74
CA ALA A 786 0.93 17.23 -38.43
C ALA A 786 0.97 17.03 -39.96
N LYS A 787 1.52 15.92 -40.42
CA LYS A 787 1.51 15.55 -41.86
C LYS A 787 0.09 15.44 -42.40
N LYS A 788 -0.81 14.83 -41.64
CA LYS A 788 -2.23 14.73 -42.08
C LYS A 788 -2.87 16.12 -42.19
N MET A 789 -2.63 17.03 -41.25
CA MET A 789 -3.15 18.42 -41.31
C MET A 789 -2.66 19.15 -42.56
N GLU A 790 -1.39 18.99 -42.91
CA GLU A 790 -0.81 19.61 -44.11
C GLU A 790 -1.41 19.02 -45.40
N GLN A 791 -1.68 17.72 -45.44
CA GLN A 791 -2.35 17.03 -46.53
C GLN A 791 -3.81 17.49 -46.74
N ASP A 792 -4.59 17.51 -45.62
CA ASP A 792 -5.99 17.95 -45.66
C ASP A 792 -6.10 19.42 -46.11
N ALA A 793 -5.17 20.28 -45.73
CA ALA A 793 -5.12 21.67 -46.16
C ALA A 793 -4.81 21.79 -47.66
N ALA A 794 -3.88 21.00 -48.17
CA ALA A 794 -3.55 20.97 -49.63
C ALA A 794 -4.74 20.54 -50.47
N GLU A 795 -5.51 19.54 -49.97
CA GLU A 795 -6.72 19.05 -50.66
C GLU A 795 -7.81 20.13 -50.69
N LYS A 796 -8.06 20.83 -49.57
CA LYS A 796 -8.99 21.95 -49.51
C LYS A 796 -8.60 23.12 -50.43
N VAL A 797 -7.33 23.45 -50.51
CA VAL A 797 -6.81 24.47 -51.44
C VAL A 797 -7.10 24.12 -52.91
N LYS A 798 -6.89 22.85 -53.27
CA LYS A 798 -7.20 22.36 -54.59
C LYS A 798 -8.69 22.53 -54.95
N GLU A 799 -9.60 22.18 -54.02
CA GLU A 799 -11.04 22.37 -54.15
C GLU A 799 -11.41 23.86 -54.35
N ILE A 800 -10.83 24.79 -53.59
CA ILE A 800 -11.08 26.23 -53.66
C ILE A 800 -10.63 26.76 -55.03
N ILE A 801 -9.45 26.40 -55.52
CA ILE A 801 -8.92 26.86 -56.79
C ILE A 801 -9.77 26.30 -57.97
N ASP A 802 -10.14 25.01 -57.89
CA ASP A 802 -10.95 24.37 -58.94
C ASP A 802 -12.39 24.92 -59.01
N SER A 803 -12.94 25.40 -57.88
CA SER A 803 -14.27 26.02 -57.82
C SER A 803 -14.28 27.50 -58.26
N THR A 804 -13.11 28.14 -58.34
CA THR A 804 -13.02 29.58 -58.69
C THR A 804 -12.64 29.78 -60.20
N LYS A 805 -12.13 28.72 -60.87
CA LYS A 805 -11.92 28.68 -62.29
C LYS A 805 -13.21 28.37 -63.05
#